data_200f88ee32062b9c0fef35b0aa61ad79
#
_entry.id   200f88ee32062b9c0fef35b0aa61ad79
#
_cell.length_a   1.000
_cell.length_b   1.000
_cell.length_c   1.000
_cell.angle_alpha   90.00
_cell.angle_beta   90.00
_cell.angle_gamma   90.00
#
_symmetry.space_group_name_H-M   'P 1'
#
loop_
_entity.id
_entity.type
_entity.pdbx_description
1 polymer ?
#
loop_
_entity_poly.entity_id
_entity_poly.type
_entity_poly.pdbx_seq_one_letter_code
_entity_poly.pdbx_strand_id
1 'polypeptide(L)'
;MRYLHFLLLFIILLFSCQTDKTNLSDKTLVSWITLHDINVDHGSILTIQHGNQFDGIVFGEIETGKWIAGSDHFIRTNQDMSNLVSETEESLGKMIQMAIVYEGNEIRLYRNGKLYSKHEAENIDLLSYENNSVSFGIRHVGGSGSISGDIEDARIYRQALTDKQLNDLKPNLASRIEPYAWWDFEGDEIIERTGRYINHIPGNVPNIKQEEGKLKIRKWGKLIAFGPQTPQTPEWPENPPDDWLSFHLAHPGPGIAEPGDPNPAYYYKGIYHLHYIYVSATGYAYGHLSSRDMIYWKWHTTTLVPAFTGHGMFSGTGFFTREGQPAMIYHGFGSGRNQLMFALDDNLDKWSEPIAINPVNDDGEEPDMSHWDPDCWLMGDTYYALSGGQDPDLMKSDDLENWKYMGKLLHEDYPGNLGVPREEDISCANMFKIGNKWMLLCISHKLGCRYFLGDFKDEKYLPDFHARMNWVNTNWEKNHGRLVYFAPESMLTADGRRVMWAWLINGGQPTGIQSLPRELELPQDGVLRIKPLTELQKLRYDEIVLSNISVKPENDFELKNVSGDAVELEITFSDPLPEEFGINLLGDDSGDNGISIVAGTERKTLGVADIEPPFELKEGEDLTLRIFVDKNLVEVFANDRQAAAHIHDHIRSYPNISIFTRDSELVVREVKAWKMKSIWK
;
A
#
# COMPACT_ATOMS: atom_id res chain seq x y z
N MET A 1 -77.24 26.75 9.99
CA MET A 1 -75.95 26.34 10.57
C MET A 1 -75.04 26.04 9.40
N ARG A 2 -74.13 26.95 9.12
CA ARG A 2 -73.20 26.87 7.97
C ARG A 2 -71.86 26.34 8.44
N TYR A 3 -71.39 25.26 7.86
CA TYR A 3 -70.05 24.76 8.05
C TYR A 3 -69.14 25.44 7.03
N LEU A 4 -68.15 26.17 7.54
CA LEU A 4 -67.08 26.80 6.80
C LEU A 4 -65.92 25.79 6.67
N HIS A 5 -65.65 25.36 5.44
CA HIS A 5 -64.49 24.52 5.15
C HIS A 5 -63.28 25.44 4.91
N PHE A 6 -62.27 25.37 5.82
CA PHE A 6 -60.96 25.93 5.57
C PHE A 6 -60.12 24.92 4.76
N LEU A 7 -59.85 25.26 3.52
CA LEU A 7 -58.93 24.54 2.67
C LEU A 7 -57.51 25.03 3.00
N LEU A 8 -56.69 24.25 3.73
CA LEU A 8 -55.30 24.53 3.95
C LEU A 8 -54.50 24.02 2.71
N LEU A 9 -54.04 24.93 1.90
CA LEU A 9 -53.13 24.63 0.79
C LEU A 9 -51.72 24.38 1.38
N PHE A 10 -51.30 23.13 1.49
CA PHE A 10 -49.95 22.78 1.77
C PHE A 10 -49.12 22.94 0.47
N ILE A 11 -48.41 24.04 0.34
CA ILE A 11 -47.36 24.19 -0.68
C ILE A 11 -46.17 23.36 -0.19
N ILE A 12 -46.02 22.14 -0.72
CA ILE A 12 -44.81 21.35 -0.61
C ILE A 12 -43.78 22.01 -1.54
N LEU A 13 -42.93 22.84 -1.00
CA LEU A 13 -41.67 23.21 -1.62
C LEU A 13 -40.81 21.94 -1.72
N LEU A 14 -40.88 21.27 -2.85
CA LEU A 14 -39.88 20.31 -3.28
C LEU A 14 -38.59 21.10 -3.47
N PHE A 15 -37.76 21.21 -2.44
CA PHE A 15 -36.35 21.41 -2.65
C PHE A 15 -35.85 20.17 -3.40
N SER A 16 -35.80 20.30 -4.72
CA SER A 16 -34.93 19.47 -5.54
C SER A 16 -33.54 19.72 -5.03
N CYS A 17 -33.02 18.78 -4.22
CA CYS A 17 -31.62 18.67 -3.99
C CYS A 17 -31.04 18.19 -5.33
N GLN A 18 -30.78 19.13 -6.24
CA GLN A 18 -29.81 18.88 -7.28
C GLN A 18 -28.51 18.64 -6.56
N THR A 19 -28.07 17.38 -6.51
CA THR A 19 -26.68 17.06 -6.33
C THR A 19 -25.95 17.72 -7.50
N ASP A 20 -25.49 18.94 -7.29
CA ASP A 20 -24.52 19.58 -8.16
C ASP A 20 -23.38 18.57 -8.31
N LYS A 21 -23.23 18.03 -9.52
CA LYS A 21 -22.03 17.29 -9.87
C LYS A 21 -20.89 18.28 -9.77
N THR A 22 -20.15 18.18 -8.69
CA THR A 22 -19.14 19.14 -8.22
C THR A 22 -17.81 18.91 -8.93
N ASN A 23 -17.78 19.15 -10.24
CA ASN A 23 -16.59 18.94 -11.04
C ASN A 23 -15.93 20.30 -11.37
N LEU A 24 -14.59 20.37 -11.21
CA LEU A 24 -13.78 21.55 -11.51
C LEU A 24 -13.46 21.66 -13.02
N SER A 25 -14.50 21.70 -13.90
CA SER A 25 -14.27 21.85 -15.34
C SER A 25 -13.68 23.21 -15.67
N ASP A 26 -14.40 24.27 -15.35
CA ASP A 26 -13.96 25.65 -15.55
C ASP A 26 -13.34 26.14 -14.23
N LYS A 27 -12.05 26.47 -14.27
CA LYS A 27 -11.32 26.93 -13.08
C LYS A 27 -10.20 27.87 -13.46
N THR A 28 -9.75 28.62 -12.48
CA THR A 28 -8.53 29.42 -12.59
C THR A 28 -7.64 29.18 -11.38
N LEU A 29 -6.39 28.83 -11.62
CA LEU A 29 -5.32 28.83 -10.65
C LEU A 29 -4.52 30.11 -10.80
N VAL A 30 -4.24 30.85 -9.73
CA VAL A 30 -3.39 32.02 -9.79
C VAL A 30 -2.51 32.13 -8.57
N SER A 31 -1.23 32.50 -8.77
CA SER A 31 -0.28 32.72 -7.66
C SER A 31 0.71 33.81 -8.01
N TRP A 32 1.21 34.50 -6.97
CA TRP A 32 2.29 35.49 -7.09
C TRP A 32 3.55 34.94 -6.43
N ILE A 33 4.63 34.93 -7.19
CA ILE A 33 5.91 34.36 -6.76
C ILE A 33 7.08 35.28 -7.09
N THR A 34 8.08 35.28 -6.21
CA THR A 34 9.42 35.78 -6.45
C THR A 34 10.37 34.60 -6.55
N LEU A 35 10.93 34.33 -7.73
CA LEU A 35 11.88 33.25 -7.94
C LEU A 35 13.28 33.60 -7.40
N HIS A 36 13.96 32.62 -6.78
CA HIS A 36 15.33 32.71 -6.30
C HIS A 36 16.29 31.83 -7.09
N ASP A 37 15.79 30.86 -7.86
CA ASP A 37 16.57 29.99 -8.71
C ASP A 37 15.74 29.68 -9.97
N ILE A 38 16.39 29.70 -11.15
CA ILE A 38 15.78 29.32 -12.43
C ILE A 38 16.17 27.91 -12.87
N ASN A 39 17.23 27.34 -12.28
CA ASN A 39 17.70 26.00 -12.57
C ASN A 39 17.08 25.00 -11.59
N VAL A 40 15.74 24.97 -11.55
CA VAL A 40 14.99 24.09 -10.68
C VAL A 40 14.42 22.90 -11.46
N ASP A 41 14.23 21.80 -10.75
CA ASP A 41 13.67 20.58 -11.31
C ASP A 41 12.15 20.53 -11.11
N HIS A 42 11.38 20.97 -12.10
CA HIS A 42 9.94 20.81 -12.24
C HIS A 42 9.12 21.01 -10.95
N GLY A 43 9.33 22.09 -10.22
CA GLY A 43 8.53 22.49 -9.07
C GLY A 43 7.26 23.23 -9.46
N SER A 44 6.22 23.15 -8.64
CA SER A 44 4.97 23.92 -8.82
C SER A 44 4.80 25.00 -7.77
N ILE A 45 4.23 26.12 -8.17
CA ILE A 45 3.84 27.18 -7.23
C ILE A 45 2.41 27.04 -6.71
N LEU A 46 1.58 26.28 -7.40
CA LEU A 46 0.22 25.94 -7.01
C LEU A 46 -0.26 24.77 -7.86
N THR A 47 -0.54 23.65 -7.24
CA THR A 47 -1.11 22.45 -7.88
C THR A 47 -2.37 22.05 -7.13
N ILE A 48 -3.46 21.73 -7.85
CA ILE A 48 -4.63 21.02 -7.31
C ILE A 48 -4.62 19.58 -7.82
N GLN A 49 -4.93 18.62 -6.94
CA GLN A 49 -4.84 17.19 -7.22
C GLN A 49 -6.02 16.42 -6.65
N HIS A 50 -6.50 15.41 -7.39
CA HIS A 50 -7.43 14.39 -6.92
C HIS A 50 -6.96 13.01 -7.38
N GLY A 51 -6.61 12.14 -6.44
CA GLY A 51 -5.96 10.87 -6.77
C GLY A 51 -4.65 11.10 -7.54
N ASN A 52 -4.55 10.48 -8.71
CA ASN A 52 -3.40 10.65 -9.61
C ASN A 52 -3.54 11.81 -10.60
N GLN A 53 -4.71 12.43 -10.68
CA GLN A 53 -4.96 13.55 -11.57
C GLN A 53 -4.57 14.87 -10.92
N PHE A 54 -3.84 15.73 -11.61
CA PHE A 54 -3.50 17.04 -11.10
C PHE A 54 -3.42 18.09 -12.22
N ASP A 55 -3.66 19.34 -11.84
CA ASP A 55 -3.41 20.52 -12.65
C ASP A 55 -2.58 21.53 -11.84
N GLY A 56 -1.49 22.01 -12.40
CA GLY A 56 -0.55 22.86 -11.65
C GLY A 56 0.21 23.86 -12.48
N ILE A 57 0.61 24.96 -11.85
CA ILE A 57 1.51 25.97 -12.42
C ILE A 57 2.95 25.50 -12.20
N VAL A 58 3.52 24.81 -13.19
CA VAL A 58 4.82 24.15 -13.08
C VAL A 58 5.90 24.93 -13.81
N PHE A 59 7.09 24.98 -13.21
CA PHE A 59 8.26 25.69 -13.73
C PHE A 59 9.41 24.74 -14.00
N GLY A 60 10.06 24.87 -15.17
CA GLY A 60 11.31 24.19 -15.51
C GLY A 60 11.21 22.72 -15.88
N GLU A 61 9.99 22.17 -16.14
CA GLU A 61 9.82 20.73 -16.38
C GLU A 61 10.21 20.27 -17.79
N ILE A 62 9.74 20.98 -18.83
CA ILE A 62 10.06 20.63 -20.24
C ILE A 62 11.30 21.37 -20.69
N GLU A 63 11.38 22.65 -20.37
CA GLU A 63 12.51 23.52 -20.71
C GLU A 63 12.84 24.40 -19.51
N THR A 64 14.12 24.47 -19.15
CA THR A 64 14.59 25.30 -18.03
C THR A 64 14.18 26.76 -18.23
N GLY A 65 13.67 27.38 -17.17
CA GLY A 65 13.24 28.77 -17.19
C GLY A 65 11.87 29.03 -17.84
N LYS A 66 11.13 27.99 -18.22
CA LYS A 66 9.80 28.08 -18.82
C LYS A 66 8.70 27.61 -17.90
N TRP A 67 7.51 28.23 -18.06
CA TRP A 67 6.30 27.82 -17.34
C TRP A 67 5.42 26.94 -18.20
N ILE A 68 4.74 25.97 -17.57
CA ILE A 68 3.75 25.13 -18.22
C ILE A 68 2.49 24.99 -17.35
N ALA A 69 1.37 24.69 -18.00
CA ALA A 69 0.21 24.10 -17.34
C ALA A 69 0.49 22.61 -17.20
N GLY A 70 0.99 22.20 -16.01
CA GLY A 70 1.36 20.83 -15.72
C GLY A 70 0.14 19.95 -15.45
N SER A 71 0.22 18.68 -15.83
CA SER A 71 -0.81 17.67 -15.57
C SER A 71 -0.19 16.28 -15.44
N ASP A 72 -0.99 15.32 -14.96
CA ASP A 72 -0.61 13.90 -14.87
C ASP A 72 -0.23 13.36 -16.25
N HIS A 73 0.95 12.72 -16.33
CA HIS A 73 1.51 12.15 -17.57
C HIS A 73 1.44 13.08 -18.81
N PHE A 74 1.44 14.39 -18.60
CA PHE A 74 1.30 15.44 -19.65
C PHE A 74 0.02 15.34 -20.48
N ILE A 75 -1.04 14.68 -20.00
CA ILE A 75 -2.30 14.47 -20.75
C ILE A 75 -2.94 15.79 -21.16
N ARG A 76 -2.86 16.84 -20.30
CA ARG A 76 -3.41 18.17 -20.54
C ARG A 76 -2.32 19.24 -20.73
N THR A 77 -1.07 18.84 -20.91
CA THR A 77 0.07 19.75 -20.99
C THR A 77 0.53 19.92 -22.45
N ASN A 78 0.67 21.16 -22.91
CA ASN A 78 1.35 21.42 -24.16
C ASN A 78 2.87 21.26 -23.99
N GLN A 79 3.44 20.27 -24.67
CA GLN A 79 4.88 19.98 -24.65
C GLN A 79 5.66 20.74 -25.74
N ASP A 80 4.96 21.39 -26.70
CA ASP A 80 5.60 22.21 -27.73
C ASP A 80 5.86 23.62 -27.19
N MET A 81 7.09 23.85 -26.75
CA MET A 81 7.54 25.13 -26.22
C MET A 81 7.89 26.16 -27.30
N SER A 82 7.86 25.77 -28.57
CA SER A 82 8.18 26.69 -29.70
C SER A 82 7.09 27.73 -29.95
N ASN A 83 5.85 27.48 -29.49
CA ASN A 83 4.66 28.30 -29.71
C ASN A 83 4.35 29.24 -28.54
N LEU A 84 5.31 29.55 -27.67
CA LEU A 84 5.09 30.52 -26.60
C LEU A 84 4.89 31.92 -27.18
N VAL A 85 3.89 32.62 -26.64
CA VAL A 85 3.50 33.97 -27.09
C VAL A 85 4.44 35.05 -26.53
N SER A 86 5.24 34.73 -25.50
CA SER A 86 6.15 35.69 -24.86
C SER A 86 7.55 35.18 -24.69
N GLU A 87 8.55 36.07 -24.81
CA GLU A 87 9.93 35.84 -24.38
C GLU A 87 9.96 35.63 -22.87
N THR A 88 10.79 34.67 -22.44
CA THR A 88 10.59 34.05 -21.13
C THR A 88 11.84 33.95 -20.34
N GLU A 89 12.62 34.97 -20.26
CA GLU A 89 13.62 35.01 -19.22
C GLU A 89 13.00 35.52 -17.93
N GLU A 90 12.94 34.65 -16.92
CA GLU A 90 12.51 35.09 -15.62
C GLU A 90 13.60 35.87 -14.91
N SER A 91 13.21 37.04 -14.41
CA SER A 91 14.10 37.85 -13.61
C SER A 91 14.06 37.37 -12.17
N LEU A 92 15.18 36.89 -11.66
CA LEU A 92 15.30 36.57 -10.23
C LEU A 92 15.03 37.78 -9.36
N GLY A 93 14.39 37.57 -8.22
CA GLY A 93 14.09 38.60 -7.23
C GLY A 93 12.98 39.58 -7.62
N LYS A 94 12.22 39.32 -8.70
CA LYS A 94 11.04 40.11 -9.04
C LYS A 94 9.77 39.26 -8.89
N MET A 95 8.79 39.83 -8.22
CA MET A 95 7.47 39.21 -8.09
C MET A 95 6.74 39.20 -9.45
N ILE A 96 6.21 38.03 -9.83
CA ILE A 96 5.36 37.83 -11.01
C ILE A 96 4.05 37.18 -10.61
N GLN A 97 2.99 37.48 -11.36
CA GLN A 97 1.72 36.75 -11.30
C GLN A 97 1.74 35.68 -12.37
N MET A 98 1.50 34.42 -11.99
CA MET A 98 1.22 33.33 -12.92
C MET A 98 -0.20 32.85 -12.74
N ALA A 99 -0.90 32.59 -13.85
CA ALA A 99 -2.26 32.04 -13.79
C ALA A 99 -2.51 31.04 -14.91
N ILE A 100 -3.27 29.99 -14.62
CA ILE A 100 -3.83 29.07 -15.62
C ILE A 100 -5.35 29.19 -15.60
N VAL A 101 -5.93 29.37 -16.76
CA VAL A 101 -7.39 29.40 -16.96
C VAL A 101 -7.80 28.20 -17.78
N TYR A 102 -8.67 27.36 -17.22
CA TYR A 102 -9.31 26.24 -17.87
C TYR A 102 -10.74 26.65 -18.24
N GLU A 103 -11.10 26.62 -19.53
CA GLU A 103 -12.42 26.96 -20.04
C GLU A 103 -12.82 25.96 -21.13
N GLY A 104 -13.77 25.08 -20.83
CA GLY A 104 -14.07 23.95 -21.70
C GLY A 104 -12.82 23.11 -21.97
N ASN A 105 -12.45 22.96 -23.25
CA ASN A 105 -11.24 22.26 -23.67
C ASN A 105 -9.99 23.15 -23.82
N GLU A 106 -10.16 24.47 -23.63
CA GLU A 106 -9.09 25.43 -23.80
C GLU A 106 -8.34 25.66 -22.48
N ILE A 107 -7.02 25.64 -22.55
CA ILE A 107 -6.09 25.93 -21.42
C ILE A 107 -5.24 27.13 -21.81
N ARG A 108 -5.32 28.20 -21.01
CA ARG A 108 -4.59 29.45 -21.21
C ARG A 108 -3.67 29.70 -20.00
N LEU A 109 -2.39 29.88 -20.26
CA LEU A 109 -1.41 30.29 -19.25
C LEU A 109 -1.11 31.78 -19.38
N TYR A 110 -1.12 32.51 -18.29
CA TYR A 110 -0.89 33.94 -18.23
C TYR A 110 0.30 34.29 -17.34
N ARG A 111 1.06 35.29 -17.73
CA ARG A 111 2.14 35.91 -16.94
C ARG A 111 1.87 37.41 -16.83
N ASN A 112 1.76 37.90 -15.60
CA ASN A 112 1.42 39.31 -15.31
C ASN A 112 0.19 39.80 -16.11
N GLY A 113 -0.85 38.98 -16.17
CA GLY A 113 -2.11 39.27 -16.88
C GLY A 113 -2.01 39.23 -18.40
N LYS A 114 -0.86 38.88 -18.99
CA LYS A 114 -0.67 38.73 -20.45
C LYS A 114 -0.62 37.25 -20.79
N LEU A 115 -1.26 36.90 -21.91
CA LEU A 115 -1.23 35.53 -22.43
C LEU A 115 0.21 35.08 -22.67
N TYR A 116 0.57 33.96 -22.08
CA TYR A 116 1.88 33.34 -22.16
C TYR A 116 1.87 32.14 -23.13
N SER A 117 0.88 31.25 -22.98
CA SER A 117 0.63 30.15 -23.91
C SER A 117 -0.84 29.78 -23.93
N LYS A 118 -1.28 29.10 -25.01
CA LYS A 118 -2.64 28.64 -25.19
C LYS A 118 -2.65 27.35 -25.99
N HIS A 119 -3.48 26.42 -25.59
CA HIS A 119 -3.67 25.15 -26.31
C HIS A 119 -5.03 24.55 -25.99
N GLU A 120 -5.46 23.55 -26.74
CA GLU A 120 -6.62 22.74 -26.48
C GLU A 120 -6.15 21.38 -25.96
N ALA A 121 -6.86 20.84 -24.99
CA ALA A 121 -6.64 19.50 -24.47
C ALA A 121 -7.90 18.64 -24.69
N GLU A 122 -7.71 17.42 -25.16
CA GLU A 122 -8.78 16.42 -25.17
C GLU A 122 -8.92 15.84 -23.76
N ASN A 123 -10.16 15.56 -23.33
CA ASN A 123 -10.46 14.95 -22.02
C ASN A 123 -9.93 15.76 -20.82
N ILE A 124 -10.46 16.93 -20.60
CA ILE A 124 -10.32 17.61 -19.31
C ILE A 124 -11.18 16.83 -18.30
N ASP A 125 -10.59 15.82 -17.69
CA ASP A 125 -11.23 15.13 -16.59
C ASP A 125 -11.46 16.08 -15.44
N LEU A 126 -12.60 15.91 -14.82
CA LEU A 126 -13.16 16.85 -13.89
C LEU A 126 -12.59 16.52 -12.49
N LEU A 127 -11.69 17.34 -11.99
CA LEU A 127 -11.23 17.24 -10.61
C LEU A 127 -12.40 17.42 -9.66
N SER A 128 -12.56 16.50 -8.71
CA SER A 128 -13.59 16.60 -7.68
C SER A 128 -13.31 17.76 -6.72
N TYR A 129 -14.35 18.41 -6.21
CA TYR A 129 -14.24 19.36 -5.10
C TYR A 129 -14.09 18.66 -3.74
N GLU A 130 -14.43 17.39 -3.67
CA GLU A 130 -14.22 16.54 -2.51
C GLU A 130 -12.95 15.70 -2.67
N ASN A 131 -12.32 15.37 -1.58
CA ASN A 131 -11.12 14.51 -1.54
C ASN A 131 -9.98 15.00 -2.45
N ASN A 132 -9.79 16.30 -2.54
CA ASN A 132 -8.68 16.89 -3.28
C ASN A 132 -7.61 17.44 -2.32
N SER A 133 -6.44 17.71 -2.87
CA SER A 133 -5.34 18.39 -2.17
C SER A 133 -4.79 19.52 -3.03
N VAL A 134 -4.16 20.47 -2.36
CA VAL A 134 -3.40 21.55 -3.01
C VAL A 134 -1.97 21.48 -2.52
N SER A 135 -1.00 21.60 -3.43
CA SER A 135 0.42 21.58 -3.05
C SER A 135 1.16 22.80 -3.59
N PHE A 136 2.20 23.18 -2.82
CA PHE A 136 3.14 24.25 -3.13
C PHE A 136 4.55 23.68 -3.03
N GLY A 137 5.44 24.07 -3.92
CA GLY A 137 6.86 23.68 -3.92
C GLY A 137 7.17 22.44 -4.75
N ILE A 138 6.27 21.47 -4.78
CA ILE A 138 6.40 20.22 -5.53
C ILE A 138 5.42 20.18 -6.71
N ARG A 139 5.74 19.37 -7.73
CA ARG A 139 4.89 19.19 -8.92
C ARG A 139 3.50 18.68 -8.54
N HIS A 140 3.43 17.65 -7.72
CA HIS A 140 2.20 17.06 -7.16
C HIS A 140 2.53 16.24 -5.93
N VAL A 141 1.53 15.90 -5.11
CA VAL A 141 1.69 15.01 -3.95
C VAL A 141 2.14 13.62 -4.43
N GLY A 142 3.22 13.11 -3.84
CA GLY A 142 3.82 11.85 -4.26
C GLY A 142 4.80 11.96 -5.44
N GLY A 143 4.94 13.13 -6.05
CA GLY A 143 5.89 13.40 -7.13
C GLY A 143 7.22 13.97 -6.64
N SER A 144 8.20 13.93 -7.54
CA SER A 144 9.44 14.67 -7.42
C SER A 144 9.26 16.13 -7.85
N GLY A 145 10.28 16.92 -7.69
CA GLY A 145 10.33 18.31 -8.13
C GLY A 145 10.52 19.29 -6.99
N SER A 146 11.06 20.42 -7.33
CA SER A 146 11.41 21.46 -6.37
C SER A 146 11.38 22.82 -7.03
N ILE A 147 10.88 23.82 -6.32
CA ILE A 147 10.99 25.23 -6.69
C ILE A 147 11.71 25.99 -5.57
N SER A 148 12.39 27.08 -5.92
CA SER A 148 12.97 28.00 -4.94
C SER A 148 12.42 29.39 -5.18
N GLY A 149 11.63 29.89 -4.23
CA GLY A 149 10.97 31.16 -4.32
C GLY A 149 10.17 31.55 -3.08
N ASP A 150 9.60 32.74 -3.12
CA ASP A 150 8.72 33.25 -2.09
C ASP A 150 7.32 33.48 -2.72
N ILE A 151 6.30 32.75 -2.25
CA ILE A 151 4.92 32.89 -2.68
C ILE A 151 4.23 33.92 -1.80
N GLU A 152 3.68 34.96 -2.41
CA GLU A 152 2.98 36.06 -1.71
C GLU A 152 1.50 35.75 -1.53
N ASP A 153 0.85 35.15 -2.55
CA ASP A 153 -0.58 34.89 -2.57
C ASP A 153 -0.87 33.76 -3.56
N ALA A 154 -1.86 32.93 -3.27
CA ALA A 154 -2.32 31.87 -4.15
C ALA A 154 -3.83 31.68 -4.03
N ARG A 155 -4.50 31.50 -5.17
CA ARG A 155 -5.97 31.38 -5.23
C ARG A 155 -6.43 30.38 -6.27
N ILE A 156 -7.56 29.76 -5.98
CA ILE A 156 -8.30 28.89 -6.89
C ILE A 156 -9.70 29.48 -7.07
N TYR A 157 -10.15 29.62 -8.32
CA TYR A 157 -11.50 30.08 -8.66
C TYR A 157 -12.26 28.97 -9.39
N ARG A 158 -13.55 28.80 -9.09
CA ARG A 158 -14.49 27.85 -9.74
C ARG A 158 -15.06 28.38 -11.06
N GLN A 159 -14.29 29.16 -11.79
CA GLN A 159 -14.66 29.69 -13.08
C GLN A 159 -13.45 30.12 -13.88
N ALA A 160 -13.59 30.18 -15.19
CA ALA A 160 -12.64 30.79 -16.09
C ALA A 160 -12.62 32.28 -15.89
N LEU A 161 -11.54 32.88 -15.42
CA LEU A 161 -11.37 34.31 -15.31
C LEU A 161 -10.97 34.91 -16.67
N THR A 162 -11.54 36.05 -17.00
CA THR A 162 -11.16 36.84 -18.19
C THR A 162 -9.85 37.58 -17.96
N ASP A 163 -9.17 38.00 -19.02
CA ASP A 163 -7.94 38.82 -18.99
C ASP A 163 -8.10 40.04 -18.09
N LYS A 164 -9.24 40.73 -18.18
CA LYS A 164 -9.54 41.88 -17.33
C LYS A 164 -9.61 41.50 -15.87
N GLN A 165 -10.28 40.41 -15.53
CA GLN A 165 -10.43 39.95 -14.17
C GLN A 165 -9.06 39.55 -13.58
N LEU A 166 -8.21 38.87 -14.36
CA LEU A 166 -6.83 38.51 -13.93
C LEU A 166 -6.00 39.79 -13.68
N ASN A 167 -6.09 40.79 -14.55
CA ASN A 167 -5.37 42.06 -14.40
C ASN A 167 -5.85 42.89 -13.20
N ASP A 168 -7.11 42.76 -12.81
CA ASP A 168 -7.71 43.47 -11.67
C ASP A 168 -7.30 42.82 -10.32
N LEU A 169 -6.81 41.55 -10.30
CA LEU A 169 -6.35 40.87 -9.09
C LEU A 169 -5.09 41.52 -8.57
N LYS A 170 -5.01 41.62 -7.25
CA LYS A 170 -3.81 42.08 -6.51
C LYS A 170 -3.52 41.07 -5.41
N PRO A 171 -2.24 40.78 -5.12
CA PRO A 171 -1.89 39.90 -4.01
C PRO A 171 -2.38 40.48 -2.68
N ASN A 172 -2.78 39.64 -1.77
CA ASN A 172 -3.19 39.95 -0.38
C ASN A 172 -4.44 40.88 -0.28
N LEU A 173 -5.14 41.11 -1.39
CA LEU A 173 -6.36 41.91 -1.39
C LEU A 173 -7.55 41.09 -1.86
N ALA A 174 -8.67 41.20 -1.17
CA ALA A 174 -9.91 40.54 -1.55
C ALA A 174 -10.32 40.94 -2.97
N SER A 175 -10.69 39.96 -3.77
CA SER A 175 -11.20 40.16 -5.16
C SER A 175 -12.73 40.30 -5.20
N ARG A 176 -13.26 40.90 -6.28
CA ARG A 176 -14.71 40.99 -6.48
C ARG A 176 -15.37 39.63 -6.67
N ILE A 177 -14.62 38.69 -7.23
CA ILE A 177 -15.01 37.27 -7.38
C ILE A 177 -14.42 36.56 -6.17
N GLU A 178 -15.26 35.89 -5.42
CA GLU A 178 -14.84 35.10 -4.27
C GLU A 178 -14.03 33.88 -4.73
N PRO A 179 -12.78 33.70 -4.24
CA PRO A 179 -12.02 32.52 -4.56
C PRO A 179 -12.63 31.28 -3.89
N TYR A 180 -12.51 30.14 -4.54
CA TYR A 180 -12.83 28.83 -3.94
C TYR A 180 -11.84 28.47 -2.82
N ALA A 181 -10.55 28.79 -3.02
CA ALA A 181 -9.51 28.66 -2.01
C ALA A 181 -8.55 29.84 -2.09
N TRP A 182 -8.03 30.31 -0.95
CA TRP A 182 -7.16 31.49 -0.88
C TRP A 182 -6.14 31.40 0.26
N TRP A 183 -4.87 31.47 -0.08
CA TRP A 183 -3.73 31.63 0.83
C TRP A 183 -3.07 32.98 0.59
N ASP A 184 -3.04 33.86 1.56
CA ASP A 184 -2.34 35.15 1.49
C ASP A 184 -1.06 35.19 2.33
N PHE A 185 -0.77 34.12 3.04
CA PHE A 185 0.41 33.93 3.90
C PHE A 185 0.69 35.06 4.90
N GLU A 186 -0.30 35.92 5.13
CA GLU A 186 -0.22 36.98 6.15
C GLU A 186 -0.49 36.41 7.54
N GLY A 187 0.22 36.92 8.56
CA GLY A 187 0.07 36.50 9.95
C GLY A 187 1.16 35.51 10.39
N ASP A 188 0.94 34.89 11.54
CA ASP A 188 1.95 34.03 12.20
C ASP A 188 1.79 32.53 11.81
N GLU A 189 0.65 32.16 11.23
CA GLU A 189 0.33 30.80 10.83
C GLU A 189 -0.14 30.74 9.37
N ILE A 190 0.15 29.62 8.71
CA ILE A 190 -0.35 29.38 7.35
C ILE A 190 -1.85 29.08 7.41
N ILE A 191 -2.67 29.97 6.94
CA ILE A 191 -4.12 29.87 6.95
C ILE A 191 -4.67 29.88 5.51
N GLU A 192 -5.56 28.94 5.22
CA GLU A 192 -6.42 29.00 4.04
C GLU A 192 -7.67 29.79 4.43
N ARG A 193 -7.89 30.94 3.78
CA ARG A 193 -8.85 31.99 4.20
C ARG A 193 -10.31 31.57 4.03
N THR A 194 -10.64 30.61 3.18
CA THR A 194 -12.02 30.14 3.00
C THR A 194 -12.40 29.04 4.00
N GLY A 195 -11.42 28.49 4.74
CA GLY A 195 -11.60 27.42 5.71
C GLY A 195 -11.92 26.05 5.08
N ARG A 196 -11.67 25.86 3.77
CA ARG A 196 -11.90 24.59 3.09
C ARG A 196 -10.73 23.63 3.16
N TYR A 197 -9.52 24.13 3.38
CA TYR A 197 -8.31 23.34 3.37
C TYR A 197 -7.60 23.37 4.71
N ILE A 198 -7.07 22.23 5.10
CA ILE A 198 -6.19 22.08 6.27
C ILE A 198 -4.76 21.97 5.77
N ASN A 199 -3.88 22.86 6.25
CA ASN A 199 -2.49 22.94 5.82
C ASN A 199 -1.60 22.01 6.62
N HIS A 200 -0.69 21.32 5.96
CA HIS A 200 0.33 20.48 6.56
C HIS A 200 1.70 20.77 5.93
N ILE A 201 2.71 20.91 6.77
CA ILE A 201 4.11 20.88 6.35
C ILE A 201 4.62 19.47 6.66
N PRO A 202 4.82 18.60 5.65
CA PRO A 202 5.22 17.22 5.89
C PRO A 202 6.61 17.13 6.52
N GLY A 203 6.68 16.57 7.74
CA GLY A 203 7.92 16.39 8.48
C GLY A 203 8.57 17.71 8.93
N ASN A 204 9.72 17.60 9.59
CA ASN A 204 10.58 18.77 9.87
C ASN A 204 11.37 19.11 8.59
N VAL A 205 10.70 19.68 7.59
CA VAL A 205 11.37 20.11 6.36
C VAL A 205 11.93 21.52 6.60
N PRO A 206 13.24 21.70 6.78
CA PRO A 206 13.84 23.01 7.15
C PRO A 206 13.72 24.05 6.03
N ASN A 207 13.24 23.64 4.85
CA ASN A 207 13.28 24.40 3.61
C ASN A 207 11.95 25.08 3.27
N ILE A 208 11.01 25.14 4.21
CA ILE A 208 9.74 25.86 4.05
C ILE A 208 9.38 26.57 5.34
N LYS A 209 8.98 27.83 5.25
CA LYS A 209 8.44 28.60 6.37
C LYS A 209 7.59 29.76 5.89
N GLN A 210 6.62 30.15 6.70
CA GLN A 210 5.94 31.43 6.55
C GLN A 210 6.73 32.50 7.29
N GLU A 211 7.08 33.56 6.60
CA GLU A 211 7.82 34.66 7.15
C GLU A 211 7.64 35.93 6.29
N GLU A 212 7.48 37.08 6.91
CA GLU A 212 7.31 38.37 6.24
C GLU A 212 6.12 38.40 5.24
N GLY A 213 5.02 37.77 5.61
CA GLY A 213 3.81 37.71 4.75
C GLY A 213 3.95 36.84 3.51
N LYS A 214 4.87 35.86 3.51
CA LYS A 214 5.18 35.00 2.37
C LYS A 214 5.42 33.57 2.79
N LEU A 215 5.07 32.64 1.90
CA LEU A 215 5.52 31.26 1.99
C LEU A 215 6.90 31.15 1.33
N LYS A 216 7.96 31.10 2.12
CA LYS A 216 9.35 30.96 1.66
C LYS A 216 9.65 29.47 1.41
N ILE A 217 9.83 29.09 0.16
CA ILE A 217 10.14 27.73 -0.27
C ILE A 217 11.57 27.70 -0.76
N ARG A 218 12.36 26.73 -0.28
CA ARG A 218 13.71 26.42 -0.74
C ARG A 218 13.74 24.99 -1.22
N LYS A 219 14.84 24.57 -1.81
CA LYS A 219 15.02 23.24 -2.40
C LYS A 219 14.36 22.13 -1.53
N TRP A 220 13.43 21.40 -2.12
CA TRP A 220 12.62 20.31 -1.51
C TRP A 220 11.59 20.75 -0.44
N GLY A 221 11.49 22.06 -0.16
CA GLY A 221 10.42 22.58 0.70
C GLY A 221 9.05 22.38 0.04
N LYS A 222 8.05 22.00 0.83
CA LYS A 222 6.68 21.78 0.35
C LYS A 222 5.64 22.04 1.41
N LEU A 223 4.48 22.55 0.98
CA LEU A 223 3.25 22.64 1.76
C LEU A 223 2.18 21.82 1.05
N ILE A 224 1.44 21.03 1.80
CA ILE A 224 0.28 20.29 1.28
C ILE A 224 -0.95 20.72 2.08
N ALA A 225 -2.02 21.11 1.38
CA ALA A 225 -3.28 21.47 1.97
C ALA A 225 -4.35 20.47 1.52
N PHE A 226 -5.03 19.82 2.47
CA PHE A 226 -6.08 18.86 2.19
C PHE A 226 -7.43 19.55 2.23
N GLY A 227 -8.20 19.41 1.14
CA GLY A 227 -9.54 19.98 0.99
C GLY A 227 -10.60 19.16 1.72
N PRO A 228 -11.89 19.49 1.49
CA PRO A 228 -13.00 18.78 2.09
C PRO A 228 -12.87 17.27 1.86
N GLN A 229 -12.92 16.50 2.93
CA GLN A 229 -12.83 15.05 2.89
C GLN A 229 -14.18 14.45 3.22
N THR A 230 -14.60 13.48 2.42
CA THR A 230 -15.69 12.58 2.79
C THR A 230 -15.05 11.28 3.27
N PRO A 231 -15.20 10.92 4.56
CA PRO A 231 -14.69 9.63 5.05
C PRO A 231 -15.26 8.49 4.21
N GLN A 232 -14.38 7.67 3.66
CA GLN A 232 -14.76 6.51 2.86
C GLN A 232 -14.36 5.24 3.62
N THR A 233 -15.33 4.35 3.76
CA THR A 233 -15.10 3.01 4.28
C THR A 233 -15.11 2.06 3.08
N PRO A 234 -14.10 1.19 2.91
CA PRO A 234 -14.20 0.16 1.91
C PRO A 234 -15.46 -0.67 2.11
N GLU A 235 -16.22 -0.91 1.07
CA GLU A 235 -17.49 -1.63 1.14
C GLU A 235 -17.54 -2.74 0.10
N TRP A 236 -18.11 -3.86 0.50
CA TRP A 236 -18.35 -4.99 -0.37
C TRP A 236 -19.23 -4.57 -1.57
N PRO A 237 -18.83 -4.87 -2.81
CA PRO A 237 -19.67 -4.53 -3.97
C PRO A 237 -20.96 -5.36 -3.96
N GLU A 238 -22.12 -4.74 -4.17
CA GLU A 238 -23.41 -5.43 -4.24
C GLU A 238 -23.46 -6.53 -5.31
N ASN A 239 -22.72 -6.34 -6.39
CA ASN A 239 -22.61 -7.28 -7.51
C ASN A 239 -21.12 -7.49 -7.83
N PRO A 240 -20.43 -8.35 -7.07
CA PRO A 240 -19.02 -8.63 -7.35
C PRO A 240 -18.88 -9.31 -8.71
N PRO A 241 -17.76 -9.07 -9.43
CA PRO A 241 -17.44 -9.83 -10.63
C PRO A 241 -17.39 -11.35 -10.36
N ASP A 242 -17.65 -12.17 -11.36
CA ASP A 242 -17.63 -13.65 -11.23
C ASP A 242 -16.24 -14.19 -10.82
N ASP A 243 -15.20 -13.45 -11.10
CA ASP A 243 -13.81 -13.74 -10.76
C ASP A 243 -13.39 -13.24 -9.37
N TRP A 244 -14.29 -12.59 -8.61
CA TRP A 244 -13.99 -12.15 -7.26
C TRP A 244 -13.69 -13.33 -6.35
N LEU A 245 -12.59 -13.22 -5.58
CA LEU A 245 -12.15 -14.27 -4.66
C LEU A 245 -13.20 -14.55 -3.59
N SER A 246 -13.37 -15.82 -3.25
CA SER A 246 -14.40 -16.27 -2.31
C SER A 246 -13.94 -16.17 -0.86
N PHE A 247 -12.68 -16.53 -0.57
CA PHE A 247 -12.20 -16.60 0.81
C PHE A 247 -10.80 -16.02 1.03
N HIS A 248 -10.16 -15.43 0.02
CA HIS A 248 -9.05 -14.53 0.21
C HIS A 248 -9.54 -13.11 0.41
N LEU A 249 -8.90 -12.39 1.31
CA LEU A 249 -9.23 -11.00 1.59
C LEU A 249 -8.72 -10.12 0.45
N ALA A 250 -9.62 -9.42 -0.22
CA ALA A 250 -9.29 -8.49 -1.29
C ALA A 250 -9.85 -7.10 -1.01
N HIS A 251 -9.19 -6.05 -1.50
CA HIS A 251 -9.65 -4.67 -1.33
C HIS A 251 -10.90 -4.40 -2.19
N PRO A 252 -12.05 -4.06 -1.56
CA PRO A 252 -13.30 -3.91 -2.31
C PRO A 252 -13.47 -2.54 -2.99
N GLY A 253 -12.58 -1.58 -2.72
CA GLY A 253 -12.73 -0.18 -3.13
C GLY A 253 -13.50 0.65 -2.10
N PRO A 254 -13.56 1.97 -2.25
CA PRO A 254 -12.91 2.75 -3.30
C PRO A 254 -11.39 2.86 -3.11
N GLY A 255 -10.68 3.18 -4.20
CA GLY A 255 -9.22 3.21 -4.24
C GLY A 255 -8.64 1.89 -4.74
N ILE A 256 -7.31 1.76 -4.72
CA ILE A 256 -6.58 0.61 -5.24
C ILE A 256 -5.52 0.22 -4.21
N ALA A 257 -5.52 -1.03 -3.73
CA ALA A 257 -4.49 -1.54 -2.84
C ALA A 257 -3.32 -2.15 -3.63
N GLU A 258 -2.59 -1.28 -4.32
CA GLU A 258 -1.36 -1.60 -5.04
C GLU A 258 -0.36 -0.43 -4.83
N PRO A 259 0.57 -0.57 -3.88
CA PRO A 259 0.81 -1.73 -3.01
C PRO A 259 -0.35 -2.00 -2.05
N GLY A 260 -0.46 -3.25 -1.62
CA GLY A 260 -1.47 -3.72 -0.67
C GLY A 260 -0.86 -4.35 0.58
N ASP A 261 0.30 -3.86 1.01
CA ASP A 261 1.08 -4.41 2.13
C ASP A 261 0.20 -4.52 3.38
N PRO A 262 0.03 -5.71 3.99
CA PRO A 262 -0.61 -5.81 5.29
C PRO A 262 0.29 -5.17 6.33
N ASN A 263 -0.13 -4.09 6.95
CA ASN A 263 0.54 -3.45 8.09
C ASN A 263 -0.23 -2.24 8.64
N PRO A 264 -0.33 -2.12 9.96
CA PRO A 264 0.04 -3.08 11.01
C PRO A 264 -1.05 -4.09 11.37
N ALA A 265 -0.72 -5.12 12.16
CA ALA A 265 -1.68 -6.10 12.68
C ALA A 265 -1.62 -6.22 14.20
N TYR A 266 -2.79 -6.40 14.86
CA TYR A 266 -2.89 -6.48 16.33
C TYR A 266 -3.93 -7.51 16.77
N TYR A 267 -3.67 -8.12 17.94
CA TYR A 267 -4.74 -8.65 18.78
C TYR A 267 -4.90 -7.74 19.99
N TYR A 268 -6.04 -7.06 20.09
CA TYR A 268 -6.28 -6.11 21.16
C TYR A 268 -7.71 -6.23 21.70
N LYS A 269 -7.82 -6.37 23.02
CA LYS A 269 -9.11 -6.47 23.74
C LYS A 269 -10.11 -7.48 23.14
N GLY A 270 -9.62 -8.61 22.67
CA GLY A 270 -10.47 -9.70 22.15
C GLY A 270 -10.83 -9.58 20.67
N ILE A 271 -10.23 -8.63 19.97
CA ILE A 271 -10.44 -8.35 18.53
C ILE A 271 -9.11 -8.42 17.80
N TYR A 272 -9.12 -9.03 16.64
CA TYR A 272 -8.03 -9.00 15.68
C TYR A 272 -8.21 -7.80 14.76
N HIS A 273 -7.17 -7.02 14.57
CA HIS A 273 -7.12 -5.86 13.70
C HIS A 273 -6.05 -6.08 12.64
N LEU A 274 -6.39 -5.83 11.40
CA LEU A 274 -5.47 -5.84 10.26
C LEU A 274 -5.62 -4.52 9.51
N HIS A 275 -4.50 -3.91 9.21
CA HIS A 275 -4.46 -2.76 8.32
C HIS A 275 -3.70 -3.15 7.06
N TYR A 276 -3.89 -2.41 5.99
CA TYR A 276 -3.15 -2.60 4.75
C TYR A 276 -3.06 -1.28 3.97
N ILE A 277 -2.02 -1.14 3.17
CA ILE A 277 -1.85 0.04 2.32
C ILE A 277 -2.87 0.01 1.18
N TYR A 278 -3.43 1.17 0.86
CA TYR A 278 -4.14 1.41 -0.39
C TYR A 278 -3.95 2.86 -0.83
N VAL A 279 -4.15 3.13 -2.14
CA VAL A 279 -4.11 4.47 -2.70
C VAL A 279 -5.52 5.05 -2.63
N SER A 280 -5.72 5.96 -1.71
CA SER A 280 -6.95 6.76 -1.60
C SER A 280 -6.92 7.95 -2.57
N ALA A 281 -8.01 8.71 -2.65
CA ALA A 281 -8.07 9.94 -3.45
C ALA A 281 -7.01 10.99 -3.06
N THR A 282 -6.46 10.92 -1.84
CA THR A 282 -5.45 11.86 -1.32
C THR A 282 -4.05 11.26 -1.15
N GLY A 283 -3.84 10.02 -1.60
CA GLY A 283 -2.56 9.34 -1.54
C GLY A 283 -2.58 8.06 -0.72
N TYR A 284 -1.40 7.56 -0.36
CA TYR A 284 -1.26 6.33 0.41
C TYR A 284 -1.89 6.45 1.80
N ALA A 285 -2.77 5.52 2.11
CA ALA A 285 -3.55 5.44 3.34
C ALA A 285 -3.56 4.00 3.86
N TYR A 286 -3.96 3.80 5.11
CA TYR A 286 -4.23 2.45 5.62
C TYR A 286 -5.73 2.17 5.65
N GLY A 287 -6.14 1.08 4.99
CA GLY A 287 -7.42 0.44 5.25
C GLY A 287 -7.37 -0.26 6.60
N HIS A 288 -8.47 -0.23 7.36
CA HIS A 288 -8.56 -0.87 8.66
C HIS A 288 -9.68 -1.89 8.68
N LEU A 289 -9.37 -3.10 9.14
CA LEU A 289 -10.32 -4.19 9.33
C LEU A 289 -10.25 -4.73 10.74
N SER A 290 -11.38 -5.21 11.23
CA SER A 290 -11.44 -5.96 12.49
C SER A 290 -12.17 -7.29 12.33
N SER A 291 -11.77 -8.29 13.13
CA SER A 291 -12.36 -9.63 13.14
C SER A 291 -12.31 -10.24 14.53
N ARG A 292 -13.24 -11.16 14.82
CA ARG A 292 -13.21 -11.99 16.02
C ARG A 292 -12.53 -13.36 15.81
N ASP A 293 -12.27 -13.70 14.55
CA ASP A 293 -11.79 -15.04 14.18
C ASP A 293 -10.83 -15.06 12.98
N MET A 294 -10.37 -13.90 12.52
CA MET A 294 -9.47 -13.73 11.37
C MET A 294 -10.05 -14.28 10.03
N ILE A 295 -11.33 -14.58 9.98
CA ILE A 295 -12.05 -15.11 8.80
C ILE A 295 -13.04 -14.07 8.28
N TYR A 296 -13.96 -13.62 9.14
CA TYR A 296 -14.95 -12.64 8.76
C TYR A 296 -14.52 -11.26 9.23
N TRP A 297 -14.29 -10.36 8.28
CA TRP A 297 -13.73 -9.05 8.50
C TRP A 297 -14.76 -7.94 8.31
N LYS A 298 -14.63 -6.91 9.10
CA LYS A 298 -15.39 -5.67 8.98
C LYS A 298 -14.42 -4.53 8.73
N TRP A 299 -14.65 -3.77 7.65
CA TRP A 299 -13.92 -2.52 7.38
C TRP A 299 -14.40 -1.39 8.27
N HIS A 300 -13.50 -0.50 8.60
CA HIS A 300 -13.71 0.66 9.44
C HIS A 300 -13.37 1.95 8.71
N THR A 301 -14.06 3.02 9.10
CA THR A 301 -13.63 4.39 8.80
C THR A 301 -12.53 4.78 9.79
N THR A 302 -11.40 5.28 9.31
CA THR A 302 -10.24 5.56 10.15
C THR A 302 -9.64 6.94 9.85
N THR A 303 -8.84 7.47 10.80
CA THR A 303 -8.03 8.67 10.62
C THR A 303 -6.68 8.41 9.92
N LEU A 304 -6.40 7.17 9.53
CA LEU A 304 -5.15 6.76 8.88
C LEU A 304 -5.11 7.14 7.39
N VAL A 305 -5.28 8.40 7.10
CA VAL A 305 -5.32 8.98 5.75
C VAL A 305 -4.50 10.27 5.68
N PRO A 306 -3.96 10.62 4.51
CA PRO A 306 -3.10 11.81 4.36
C PRO A 306 -3.73 13.12 4.82
N ALA A 307 -5.04 13.27 4.72
CA ALA A 307 -5.76 14.44 5.23
C ALA A 307 -5.59 14.65 6.74
N PHE A 308 -5.31 13.60 7.49
CA PHE A 308 -5.06 13.63 8.93
C PHE A 308 -3.56 13.60 9.24
N THR A 309 -2.80 12.73 8.57
CA THR A 309 -1.36 12.55 8.85
C THR A 309 -0.47 13.61 8.21
N GLY A 310 -0.97 14.35 7.21
CA GLY A 310 -0.19 15.36 6.49
C GLY A 310 0.80 14.80 5.46
N HIS A 311 0.89 13.48 5.33
CA HIS A 311 1.74 12.76 4.38
C HIS A 311 1.16 11.38 4.09
N GLY A 312 1.68 10.70 3.06
CA GLY A 312 1.24 9.33 2.76
C GLY A 312 1.71 8.34 3.82
N MET A 313 0.91 7.33 4.08
CA MET A 313 1.28 6.21 4.95
C MET A 313 1.80 5.06 4.09
N PHE A 314 3.05 4.69 4.30
CA PHE A 314 3.70 3.61 3.57
C PHE A 314 4.15 2.51 4.54
N SER A 315 4.85 1.47 4.07
CA SER A 315 5.16 0.27 4.87
C SER A 315 5.61 0.56 6.29
N GLY A 316 5.16 -0.25 7.22
CA GLY A 316 5.44 -0.15 8.65
C GLY A 316 4.89 -1.35 9.41
N THR A 317 4.97 -1.34 10.72
CA THR A 317 4.50 -2.42 11.57
C THR A 317 3.79 -1.93 12.83
N GLY A 318 3.12 -2.86 13.51
CA GLY A 318 2.46 -2.62 14.78
C GLY A 318 3.24 -3.19 15.97
N PHE A 319 3.25 -2.45 17.06
CA PHE A 319 3.80 -2.91 18.34
C PHE A 319 2.93 -2.44 19.50
N PHE A 320 3.26 -2.91 20.70
CA PHE A 320 2.63 -2.43 21.93
C PHE A 320 3.63 -1.64 22.75
N THR A 321 3.18 -0.51 23.30
CA THR A 321 3.98 0.21 24.30
C THR A 321 4.13 -0.63 25.57
N ARG A 322 5.02 -0.21 26.45
CA ARG A 322 5.25 -0.84 27.75
C ARG A 322 3.96 -0.94 28.60
N GLU A 323 3.06 0.03 28.42
CA GLU A 323 1.75 0.12 29.06
C GLU A 323 0.68 -0.71 28.35
N GLY A 324 1.01 -1.37 27.25
CA GLY A 324 0.09 -2.18 26.47
C GLY A 324 -0.82 -1.40 25.52
N GLN A 325 -0.46 -0.14 25.20
CA GLN A 325 -1.16 0.65 24.19
C GLN A 325 -0.70 0.23 22.79
N PRO A 326 -1.62 -0.02 21.84
CA PRO A 326 -1.24 -0.24 20.46
C PRO A 326 -0.58 1.01 19.86
N ALA A 327 0.54 0.79 19.19
CA ALA A 327 1.30 1.82 18.50
C ALA A 327 1.74 1.29 17.13
N MET A 328 1.97 2.18 16.18
CA MET A 328 2.53 1.84 14.88
C MET A 328 3.76 2.67 14.58
N ILE A 329 4.69 2.07 13.86
CA ILE A 329 5.79 2.74 13.19
C ILE A 329 5.63 2.55 11.69
N TYR A 330 5.80 3.60 10.89
CA TYR A 330 5.64 3.51 9.44
C TYR A 330 6.50 4.53 8.70
N HIS A 331 6.77 4.28 7.43
CA HIS A 331 7.40 5.25 6.57
C HIS A 331 6.41 6.34 6.16
N GLY A 332 6.64 7.56 6.61
CA GLY A 332 5.84 8.73 6.22
C GLY A 332 6.17 9.16 4.80
N PHE A 333 5.48 8.62 3.80
CA PHE A 333 5.74 8.86 2.39
C PHE A 333 5.62 10.34 2.05
N GLY A 334 6.71 10.90 1.57
CA GLY A 334 6.81 12.34 1.31
C GLY A 334 7.22 13.19 2.51
N SER A 335 7.30 12.65 3.74
CA SER A 335 7.80 13.37 4.92
C SER A 335 9.34 13.30 5.03
N GLY A 336 9.96 12.27 4.44
CA GLY A 336 11.39 11.99 4.58
C GLY A 336 11.75 11.38 5.93
N ARG A 337 10.78 10.89 6.72
CA ARG A 337 10.96 10.33 8.05
C ARG A 337 10.09 9.09 8.28
N ASN A 338 10.56 8.21 9.14
CA ASN A 338 9.72 7.23 9.79
C ASN A 338 8.92 7.91 10.91
N GLN A 339 7.70 7.48 11.12
CA GLN A 339 6.72 8.13 11.98
C GLN A 339 6.19 7.14 13.01
N LEU A 340 5.82 7.65 14.18
CA LEU A 340 5.10 6.92 15.22
C LEU A 340 3.69 7.49 15.39
N MET A 341 2.72 6.62 15.63
CA MET A 341 1.37 6.98 16.06
C MET A 341 0.89 6.02 17.15
N PHE A 342 0.00 6.50 18.02
CA PHE A 342 -0.55 5.76 19.15
C PHE A 342 -2.07 5.68 19.03
N ALA A 343 -2.65 4.52 19.29
CA ALA A 343 -4.11 4.34 19.28
C ALA A 343 -4.76 5.17 20.40
N LEU A 344 -5.81 5.89 20.07
CA LEU A 344 -6.58 6.72 21.01
C LEU A 344 -7.93 6.12 21.41
N ASP A 345 -8.35 5.04 20.76
CA ASP A 345 -9.57 4.31 21.10
C ASP A 345 -9.38 2.79 21.01
N ASP A 346 -10.31 2.07 21.58
CA ASP A 346 -10.25 0.61 21.66
C ASP A 346 -10.55 -0.10 20.32
N ASN A 347 -11.14 0.61 19.37
CA ASN A 347 -11.44 0.09 18.04
C ASN A 347 -10.29 0.29 17.05
N LEU A 348 -9.24 1.01 17.42
CA LEU A 348 -8.14 1.42 16.57
C LEU A 348 -8.56 2.24 15.33
N ASP A 349 -9.64 3.03 15.48
CA ASP A 349 -10.15 3.92 14.44
C ASP A 349 -9.54 5.32 14.54
N LYS A 350 -9.11 5.72 15.75
CA LYS A 350 -8.54 7.03 16.04
C LYS A 350 -7.10 6.88 16.51
N TRP A 351 -6.26 7.70 15.94
CA TRP A 351 -4.82 7.69 16.21
C TRP A 351 -4.32 9.08 16.58
N SER A 352 -3.19 9.16 17.29
CA SER A 352 -2.50 10.41 17.58
C SER A 352 -2.00 11.08 16.31
N GLU A 353 -1.67 12.37 16.38
CA GLU A 353 -0.84 13.01 15.37
C GLU A 353 0.46 12.21 15.18
N PRO A 354 1.00 12.14 13.94
CA PRO A 354 2.28 11.49 13.69
C PRO A 354 3.44 12.20 14.39
N ILE A 355 4.36 11.42 14.95
CA ILE A 355 5.59 11.89 15.57
C ILE A 355 6.77 11.38 14.74
N ALA A 356 7.54 12.30 14.17
CA ALA A 356 8.73 11.95 13.39
C ALA A 356 9.83 11.36 14.28
N ILE A 357 10.44 10.28 13.85
CA ILE A 357 11.60 9.67 14.51
C ILE A 357 12.86 10.40 14.05
N ASN A 358 13.58 10.99 15.01
CA ASN A 358 14.82 11.75 14.79
C ASN A 358 15.94 11.17 15.66
N PRO A 359 16.61 10.09 15.23
CA PRO A 359 17.69 9.51 16.01
C PRO A 359 18.93 10.40 15.99
N VAL A 360 19.72 10.32 17.07
CA VAL A 360 20.98 11.04 17.19
C VAL A 360 22.14 10.10 17.52
N ASN A 361 23.33 10.46 17.05
CA ASN A 361 24.61 9.85 17.43
C ASN A 361 25.00 10.17 18.89
N ASP A 362 26.10 9.60 19.37
CA ASP A 362 26.63 9.87 20.72
C ASP A 362 27.06 11.33 20.93
N ASP A 363 27.33 12.06 19.88
CA ASP A 363 27.65 13.50 19.89
C ASP A 363 26.41 14.40 19.75
N GLY A 364 25.21 13.80 19.63
CA GLY A 364 23.93 14.51 19.53
C GLY A 364 23.58 15.00 18.12
N GLU A 365 24.35 14.61 17.11
CA GLU A 365 24.08 14.95 15.71
C GLU A 365 23.24 13.89 15.02
N GLU A 366 22.49 14.30 13.98
CA GLU A 366 21.70 13.39 13.15
C GLU A 366 22.64 12.47 12.34
N PRO A 367 22.43 11.13 12.38
CA PRO A 367 23.24 10.18 11.62
C PRO A 367 22.91 10.24 10.12
N ASP A 368 23.87 9.85 9.29
CA ASP A 368 23.61 9.53 7.87
C ASP A 368 22.94 8.15 7.78
N MET A 369 21.61 8.15 7.77
CA MET A 369 20.80 6.94 7.68
C MET A 369 19.58 7.13 6.76
N SER A 370 19.06 6.02 6.24
CA SER A 370 17.81 6.00 5.51
C SER A 370 16.61 5.92 6.46
N HIS A 371 15.51 6.56 6.12
CA HIS A 371 14.20 6.34 6.74
C HIS A 371 13.32 5.55 5.77
N TRP A 372 13.22 4.24 5.98
CA TRP A 372 12.53 3.33 5.07
C TRP A 372 11.99 2.11 5.81
N ASP A 373 10.79 1.65 5.48
CA ASP A 373 10.16 0.41 5.94
C ASP A 373 10.55 -0.01 7.38
N PRO A 374 10.13 0.75 8.39
CA PRO A 374 10.59 0.53 9.76
C PRO A 374 9.83 -0.60 10.45
N ASP A 375 10.47 -1.17 11.48
CA ASP A 375 9.84 -1.98 12.51
C ASP A 375 10.27 -1.52 13.90
N CYS A 376 9.42 -1.78 14.91
CA CYS A 376 9.70 -1.46 16.31
C CYS A 376 9.26 -2.60 17.23
N TRP A 377 10.13 -2.97 18.18
CA TRP A 377 9.84 -3.99 19.20
C TRP A 377 10.36 -3.59 20.57
N LEU A 378 9.69 -4.10 21.61
CA LEU A 378 10.10 -3.92 22.99
C LEU A 378 10.95 -5.14 23.46
N MET A 379 12.13 -4.89 24.02
CA MET A 379 12.98 -5.90 24.63
C MET A 379 13.42 -5.46 26.04
N GLY A 380 12.87 -6.11 27.06
CA GLY A 380 12.97 -5.59 28.43
C GLY A 380 12.23 -4.29 28.59
N ASP A 381 12.94 -3.22 28.96
CA ASP A 381 12.38 -1.87 29.10
C ASP A 381 12.82 -0.92 27.97
N THR A 382 13.51 -1.44 26.95
CA THR A 382 14.03 -0.62 25.84
C THR A 382 13.31 -0.97 24.56
N TYR A 383 12.87 0.05 23.83
CA TYR A 383 12.38 -0.07 22.47
C TYR A 383 13.56 -0.07 21.49
N TYR A 384 13.54 -1.03 20.59
CA TYR A 384 14.43 -1.08 19.45
C TYR A 384 13.60 -0.82 18.19
N ALA A 385 14.17 -0.07 17.26
CA ALA A 385 13.58 0.11 15.95
C ALA A 385 14.64 -0.05 14.87
N LEU A 386 14.24 -0.63 13.75
CA LEU A 386 15.05 -0.67 12.56
C LEU A 386 14.48 0.27 11.49
N SER A 387 15.34 0.71 10.60
CA SER A 387 14.97 1.33 9.32
C SER A 387 15.53 0.46 8.20
N GLY A 388 14.65 -0.02 7.32
CA GLY A 388 14.95 -1.00 6.30
C GLY A 388 15.85 -0.49 5.17
N GLY A 389 15.97 -1.31 4.13
CA GLY A 389 16.81 -1.07 2.96
C GLY A 389 18.04 -1.96 2.92
N GLN A 390 19.04 -1.55 2.12
CA GLN A 390 20.33 -2.26 2.06
C GLN A 390 21.13 -1.99 3.34
N ASP A 391 21.53 -3.05 4.04
CA ASP A 391 22.23 -2.97 5.32
C ASP A 391 21.50 -2.07 6.34
N PRO A 392 20.34 -2.50 6.86
CA PRO A 392 19.39 -1.70 7.63
C PRO A 392 19.99 -1.08 8.88
N ASP A 393 19.48 0.09 9.24
CA ASP A 393 19.90 0.84 10.42
C ASP A 393 19.13 0.41 11.67
N LEU A 394 19.78 0.50 12.84
CA LEU A 394 19.21 0.20 14.15
C LEU A 394 19.25 1.42 15.05
N MET A 395 18.18 1.65 15.78
CA MET A 395 18.07 2.67 16.79
C MET A 395 17.37 2.15 18.04
N LYS A 396 17.50 2.83 19.17
CA LYS A 396 16.81 2.47 20.42
C LYS A 396 16.30 3.69 21.16
N SER A 397 15.27 3.47 21.98
CA SER A 397 14.67 4.49 22.84
C SER A 397 14.13 3.87 24.11
N ASP A 398 14.14 4.61 25.22
CA ASP A 398 13.49 4.21 26.47
C ASP A 398 12.12 4.86 26.66
N ASP A 399 11.76 5.85 25.82
CA ASP A 399 10.55 6.67 25.99
C ASP A 399 9.73 6.90 24.70
N LEU A 400 10.20 6.40 23.55
CA LEU A 400 9.62 6.59 22.20
C LEU A 400 9.71 8.06 21.68
N GLU A 401 10.32 8.95 22.44
CA GLU A 401 10.54 10.36 22.08
C GLU A 401 12.01 10.60 21.67
N ASN A 402 12.93 10.11 22.51
CA ASN A 402 14.37 10.28 22.33
C ASN A 402 15.00 9.02 21.75
N TRP A 403 15.49 9.10 20.53
CA TRP A 403 16.06 7.96 19.82
C TRP A 403 17.57 8.07 19.69
N LYS A 404 18.26 6.99 20.07
CA LYS A 404 19.71 6.87 19.90
C LYS A 404 20.00 5.95 18.70
N TYR A 405 20.84 6.43 17.78
CA TYR A 405 21.35 5.62 16.68
C TYR A 405 22.38 4.58 17.19
N MET A 406 22.24 3.33 16.74
CA MET A 406 23.06 2.20 17.17
C MET A 406 23.96 1.64 16.05
N GLY A 407 24.00 2.30 14.89
CA GLY A 407 24.65 1.77 13.69
C GLY A 407 23.79 0.77 12.95
N LYS A 408 24.42 -0.16 12.23
CA LYS A 408 23.71 -1.16 11.43
C LYS A 408 23.10 -2.26 12.28
N LEU A 409 21.93 -2.79 11.83
CA LEU A 409 21.20 -3.86 12.50
C LEU A 409 22.00 -5.18 12.56
N LEU A 410 22.59 -5.57 11.43
CA LEU A 410 23.25 -6.87 11.30
C LEU A 410 24.61 -6.87 12.00
N HIS A 411 24.87 -7.94 12.77
CA HIS A 411 26.13 -8.14 13.48
C HIS A 411 27.32 -8.24 12.51
N GLU A 412 28.51 -7.83 12.94
CA GLU A 412 29.73 -7.86 12.13
C GLU A 412 30.13 -9.29 11.71
N ASP A 413 29.83 -10.29 12.57
CA ASP A 413 30.06 -11.72 12.31
C ASP A 413 28.99 -12.34 11.38
N TYR A 414 28.30 -11.56 10.54
CA TYR A 414 27.31 -12.06 9.60
C TYR A 414 27.86 -13.26 8.80
N PRO A 415 27.20 -14.44 8.80
CA PRO A 415 27.74 -15.66 8.20
C PRO A 415 27.70 -15.59 6.66
N GLY A 416 28.82 -15.91 6.02
CA GLY A 416 28.93 -15.96 4.56
C GLY A 416 28.23 -17.15 3.87
N ASN A 417 27.63 -18.08 4.64
CA ASN A 417 27.00 -19.29 4.13
C ASN A 417 25.47 -19.30 4.16
N LEU A 418 24.83 -18.15 4.38
CA LEU A 418 23.36 -18.03 4.40
C LEU A 418 22.71 -18.06 3.00
N GLY A 419 23.52 -18.08 1.93
CA GLY A 419 23.02 -18.04 0.55
C GLY A 419 22.48 -16.67 0.12
N VAL A 420 22.70 -15.64 0.92
CA VAL A 420 22.31 -14.26 0.68
C VAL A 420 23.39 -13.31 1.22
N PRO A 421 23.79 -12.26 0.49
CA PRO A 421 24.78 -11.30 0.97
C PRO A 421 24.20 -10.44 2.11
N ARG A 422 25.07 -9.85 2.91
CA ARG A 422 24.70 -8.97 4.02
C ARG A 422 23.92 -7.74 3.54
N GLU A 423 24.31 -7.21 2.40
CA GLU A 423 23.75 -5.99 1.78
C GLU A 423 22.48 -6.24 0.97
N GLU A 424 21.94 -7.49 1.00
CA GLU A 424 20.66 -7.75 0.35
C GLU A 424 19.54 -7.02 1.08
N ASP A 425 18.67 -6.39 0.30
CA ASP A 425 17.57 -5.56 0.77
C ASP A 425 16.72 -6.22 1.85
N ILE A 426 16.50 -5.49 2.96
CA ILE A 426 15.62 -5.85 4.08
C ILE A 426 14.56 -4.74 4.16
N SER A 427 13.43 -4.96 3.53
CA SER A 427 12.28 -4.05 3.53
C SER A 427 11.05 -4.73 4.10
N CYS A 428 10.01 -4.00 4.46
CA CYS A 428 8.79 -4.49 5.11
C CYS A 428 9.12 -5.45 6.27
N ALA A 429 10.03 -5.03 7.14
CA ALA A 429 10.60 -5.88 8.19
C ALA A 429 9.62 -6.07 9.35
N ASN A 430 9.64 -7.26 9.95
CA ASN A 430 8.89 -7.60 11.15
C ASN A 430 9.76 -8.50 12.05
N MET A 431 10.23 -7.96 13.18
CA MET A 431 11.21 -8.59 14.08
C MET A 431 10.54 -9.11 15.34
N PHE A 432 10.60 -10.41 15.59
CA PHE A 432 9.94 -11.02 16.75
C PHE A 432 10.61 -12.31 17.23
N LYS A 433 10.27 -12.72 18.45
CA LYS A 433 10.69 -14.04 18.99
C LYS A 433 9.78 -15.15 18.50
N ILE A 434 10.39 -16.26 18.08
CA ILE A 434 9.71 -17.49 17.70
C ILE A 434 10.51 -18.69 18.23
N GLY A 435 9.87 -19.55 19.03
CA GLY A 435 10.60 -20.61 19.73
C GLY A 435 11.73 -20.04 20.61
N ASN A 436 12.95 -20.51 20.37
CA ASN A 436 14.15 -20.03 21.07
C ASN A 436 15.00 -19.04 20.24
N LYS A 437 14.50 -18.57 19.09
CA LYS A 437 15.20 -17.66 18.18
C LYS A 437 14.49 -16.32 18.03
N TRP A 438 15.19 -15.37 17.44
CA TRP A 438 14.61 -14.19 16.82
C TRP A 438 14.40 -14.45 15.33
N MET A 439 13.23 -14.10 14.83
CA MET A 439 12.92 -14.10 13.41
C MET A 439 12.88 -12.68 12.90
N LEU A 440 13.58 -12.42 11.81
CA LEU A 440 13.46 -11.24 10.99
C LEU A 440 12.72 -11.64 9.71
N LEU A 441 11.42 -11.44 9.71
CA LEU A 441 10.54 -11.64 8.56
C LEU A 441 10.55 -10.37 7.73
N CYS A 442 10.82 -10.45 6.42
CA CYS A 442 11.01 -9.28 5.58
C CYS A 442 10.81 -9.60 4.10
N ILE A 443 11.03 -8.62 3.26
CA ILE A 443 11.21 -8.84 1.82
C ILE A 443 12.60 -8.44 1.36
N SER A 444 12.91 -8.88 0.16
CA SER A 444 13.82 -8.21 -0.76
C SER A 444 13.06 -7.97 -2.07
N HIS A 445 13.25 -6.82 -2.68
CA HIS A 445 12.67 -6.51 -3.99
C HIS A 445 13.12 -7.48 -5.09
N LYS A 446 14.22 -8.23 -4.88
CA LYS A 446 14.71 -9.27 -5.79
C LYS A 446 14.23 -10.68 -5.42
N LEU A 447 14.12 -10.97 -4.11
CA LEU A 447 13.90 -12.32 -3.61
C LEU A 447 12.47 -12.57 -3.12
N GLY A 448 11.62 -11.54 -3.04
CA GLY A 448 10.29 -11.61 -2.46
C GLY A 448 10.30 -11.78 -0.93
N CYS A 449 9.22 -12.31 -0.38
CA CYS A 449 9.08 -12.54 1.06
C CYS A 449 10.06 -13.62 1.56
N ARG A 450 10.80 -13.29 2.60
CA ARG A 450 11.86 -14.11 3.17
C ARG A 450 12.01 -13.91 4.66
N TYR A 451 12.79 -14.77 5.31
CA TYR A 451 13.05 -14.64 6.74
C TYR A 451 14.46 -15.10 7.09
N PHE A 452 14.94 -14.53 8.17
CA PHE A 452 16.11 -15.02 8.89
C PHE A 452 15.68 -15.56 10.25
N LEU A 453 16.41 -16.58 10.75
CA LEU A 453 16.41 -16.99 12.16
C LEU A 453 17.79 -16.68 12.74
N GLY A 454 17.85 -16.30 14.00
CA GLY A 454 19.12 -15.95 14.64
C GLY A 454 18.96 -15.50 16.09
N ASP A 455 19.97 -14.83 16.59
CA ASP A 455 20.03 -14.33 17.95
C ASP A 455 20.29 -12.81 17.97
N PHE A 456 19.76 -12.12 18.97
CA PHE A 456 20.10 -10.73 19.24
C PHE A 456 21.29 -10.70 20.21
N LYS A 457 22.47 -10.38 19.68
CA LYS A 457 23.75 -10.44 20.39
C LYS A 457 24.43 -9.07 20.35
N ASP A 458 24.95 -8.61 21.51
CA ASP A 458 25.63 -7.32 21.62
C ASP A 458 24.80 -6.14 21.02
N GLU A 459 23.49 -6.16 21.26
CA GLU A 459 22.49 -5.22 20.69
C GLU A 459 22.46 -5.19 19.15
N LYS A 460 22.80 -6.30 18.48
CA LYS A 460 22.74 -6.47 17.02
C LYS A 460 22.16 -7.82 16.67
N TYR A 461 21.62 -7.95 15.48
CA TYR A 461 21.04 -9.20 14.99
C TYR A 461 22.08 -10.05 14.28
N LEU A 462 22.31 -11.26 14.78
CA LEU A 462 23.20 -12.27 14.20
C LEU A 462 22.35 -13.42 13.63
N PRO A 463 22.06 -13.44 12.33
CA PRO A 463 21.34 -14.57 11.73
C PRO A 463 22.22 -15.80 11.59
N ASP A 464 21.62 -16.97 11.72
CA ASP A 464 22.26 -18.27 11.49
C ASP A 464 21.53 -19.14 10.46
N PHE A 465 20.35 -18.71 10.01
CA PHE A 465 19.55 -19.35 8.96
C PHE A 465 18.82 -18.33 8.11
N HIS A 466 18.62 -18.63 6.81
CA HIS A 466 17.83 -17.83 5.87
C HIS A 466 17.03 -18.73 4.95
N ALA A 467 15.76 -18.38 4.69
CA ALA A 467 14.91 -19.00 3.67
C ALA A 467 13.86 -18.01 3.13
N ARG A 468 13.12 -18.44 2.12
CA ARG A 468 12.01 -17.66 1.52
C ARG A 468 10.66 -18.22 1.95
N MET A 469 9.67 -17.34 2.10
CA MET A 469 8.28 -17.70 2.38
C MET A 469 7.53 -18.15 1.13
N ASN A 470 7.97 -17.73 -0.03
CA ASN A 470 7.51 -18.20 -1.34
C ASN A 470 8.69 -18.16 -2.31
N TRP A 471 9.00 -19.29 -2.90
CA TRP A 471 10.15 -19.41 -3.80
C TRP A 471 9.70 -19.13 -5.23
N VAL A 472 10.05 -17.98 -5.76
CA VAL A 472 9.89 -17.65 -7.18
C VAL A 472 11.11 -18.10 -7.96
N ASN A 473 10.93 -18.41 -9.23
CA ASN A 473 12.03 -18.73 -10.12
C ASN A 473 13.07 -17.59 -10.12
N THR A 474 14.34 -17.95 -10.02
CA THR A 474 15.47 -17.04 -9.73
C THR A 474 15.76 -15.99 -10.82
N ASN A 475 15.07 -16.00 -11.93
CA ASN A 475 15.28 -15.02 -12.99
C ASN A 475 14.31 -13.84 -12.84
N TRP A 476 14.64 -12.93 -11.92
CA TRP A 476 13.93 -11.69 -11.66
C TRP A 476 13.60 -10.89 -12.94
N GLU A 477 14.55 -10.77 -13.87
CA GLU A 477 14.34 -10.00 -15.10
C GLU A 477 13.26 -10.62 -16.02
N LYS A 478 13.10 -11.93 -15.96
CA LYS A 478 12.02 -12.64 -16.68
C LYS A 478 10.71 -12.74 -15.90
N ASN A 479 10.77 -12.61 -14.58
CA ASN A 479 9.63 -12.77 -13.67
C ASN A 479 9.14 -11.44 -13.08
N HIS A 480 9.54 -10.33 -13.63
CA HIS A 480 9.02 -9.01 -13.26
C HIS A 480 7.49 -9.03 -13.37
N GLY A 481 6.80 -8.95 -12.23
CA GLY A 481 5.36 -9.13 -12.12
C GLY A 481 4.89 -10.51 -11.67
N ARG A 482 5.80 -11.49 -11.44
CA ARG A 482 5.46 -12.81 -10.89
C ARG A 482 5.93 -13.04 -9.45
N LEU A 483 6.39 -12.00 -8.75
CA LEU A 483 6.51 -12.05 -7.30
C LEU A 483 5.11 -12.08 -6.71
N VAL A 484 4.64 -13.27 -6.40
CA VAL A 484 3.27 -13.44 -5.93
C VAL A 484 3.15 -13.11 -4.45
N TYR A 485 4.15 -13.40 -3.64
CA TYR A 485 4.10 -13.31 -2.17
C TYR A 485 5.08 -12.25 -1.67
N PHE A 486 4.55 -11.14 -1.13
CA PHE A 486 5.33 -9.95 -0.83
C PHE A 486 4.88 -9.29 0.47
N ALA A 487 5.66 -8.36 1.01
CA ALA A 487 5.35 -7.50 2.15
C ALA A 487 4.59 -8.23 3.28
N PRO A 488 5.29 -8.95 4.15
CA PRO A 488 4.65 -9.68 5.25
C PRO A 488 4.36 -8.78 6.44
N GLU A 489 3.30 -9.12 7.17
CA GLU A 489 3.02 -8.63 8.52
C GLU A 489 2.63 -9.79 9.41
N SER A 490 2.96 -9.73 10.70
CA SER A 490 2.58 -10.78 11.64
C SER A 490 2.15 -10.25 13.00
N MET A 491 1.28 -10.99 13.67
CA MET A 491 0.86 -10.68 15.03
C MET A 491 0.84 -11.93 15.91
N LEU A 492 0.89 -11.73 17.22
CA LEU A 492 0.66 -12.76 18.21
C LEU A 492 -0.83 -12.82 18.56
N THR A 493 -1.43 -13.99 18.45
CA THR A 493 -2.85 -14.21 18.80
C THR A 493 -3.07 -14.35 20.30
N ALA A 494 -4.34 -14.38 20.73
CA ALA A 494 -4.73 -14.57 22.13
C ALA A 494 -4.17 -15.86 22.78
N ASP A 495 -4.08 -16.92 22.00
CA ASP A 495 -3.61 -18.23 22.43
C ASP A 495 -2.11 -18.45 22.18
N GLY A 496 -1.40 -17.40 21.78
CA GLY A 496 0.06 -17.40 21.63
C GLY A 496 0.57 -17.92 20.29
N ARG A 497 -0.29 -18.17 19.31
CA ARG A 497 0.14 -18.48 17.94
C ARG A 497 0.66 -17.21 17.25
N ARG A 498 1.71 -17.34 16.44
CA ARG A 498 2.16 -16.29 15.52
C ARG A 498 1.46 -16.50 14.19
N VAL A 499 0.68 -15.51 13.75
CA VAL A 499 -0.04 -15.54 12.47
C VAL A 499 0.49 -14.44 11.58
N MET A 500 0.74 -14.75 10.31
CA MET A 500 1.22 -13.80 9.31
C MET A 500 0.28 -13.73 8.10
N TRP A 501 0.29 -12.57 7.46
CA TRP A 501 -0.26 -12.30 6.13
C TRP A 501 0.85 -11.79 5.22
N ALA A 502 0.61 -11.84 3.94
CA ALA A 502 1.43 -11.17 2.94
C ALA A 502 0.56 -10.62 1.82
N TRP A 503 1.00 -9.56 1.19
CA TRP A 503 0.38 -9.07 -0.03
C TRP A 503 0.67 -10.02 -1.19
N LEU A 504 -0.39 -10.46 -1.88
CA LEU A 504 -0.30 -11.22 -3.12
C LEU A 504 -0.35 -10.24 -4.29
N ILE A 505 0.81 -10.05 -4.94
CA ILE A 505 0.91 -9.18 -6.10
C ILE A 505 0.19 -9.85 -7.27
N ASN A 506 -0.90 -9.24 -7.67
CA ASN A 506 -1.66 -9.67 -8.84
C ASN A 506 -1.75 -8.49 -9.82
N GLY A 507 -1.08 -8.55 -10.94
CA GLY A 507 -1.16 -7.55 -12.00
C GLY A 507 -2.51 -7.46 -12.71
N GLY A 508 -3.58 -8.03 -12.14
CA GLY A 508 -4.94 -8.08 -12.65
C GLY A 508 -5.99 -7.78 -11.57
N GLN A 509 -7.16 -8.40 -11.68
CA GLN A 509 -8.29 -8.26 -10.77
C GLN A 509 -8.41 -9.50 -9.87
N PRO A 510 -8.87 -9.31 -8.60
CA PRO A 510 -8.94 -8.09 -7.80
C PRO A 510 -7.56 -7.64 -7.31
N THR A 511 -7.34 -6.34 -7.14
CA THR A 511 -6.08 -5.79 -6.61
C THR A 511 -6.06 -5.82 -5.09
N GLY A 512 -4.86 -5.86 -4.49
CA GLY A 512 -4.70 -5.79 -3.04
C GLY A 512 -5.17 -7.03 -2.30
N ILE A 513 -4.87 -8.21 -2.83
CA ILE A 513 -5.21 -9.48 -2.21
C ILE A 513 -4.24 -9.79 -1.08
N GLN A 514 -4.77 -10.21 0.07
CA GLN A 514 -3.98 -10.78 1.17
C GLN A 514 -3.91 -12.30 1.02
N SER A 515 -2.74 -12.89 1.32
CA SER A 515 -2.60 -14.35 1.40
C SER A 515 -3.54 -14.94 2.45
N LEU A 516 -3.78 -16.23 2.39
CA LEU A 516 -4.33 -16.94 3.55
C LEU A 516 -3.43 -16.69 4.76
N PRO A 517 -4.03 -16.46 5.95
CA PRO A 517 -3.24 -16.34 7.17
C PRO A 517 -2.46 -17.63 7.42
N ARG A 518 -1.16 -17.51 7.70
CA ARG A 518 -0.26 -18.63 8.00
C ARG A 518 0.14 -18.62 9.47
N GLU A 519 -0.05 -19.75 10.16
CA GLU A 519 0.46 -19.96 11.50
C GLU A 519 1.94 -20.35 11.42
N LEU A 520 2.78 -19.63 12.14
CA LEU A 520 4.23 -19.90 12.24
C LEU A 520 4.57 -20.49 13.60
N GLU A 521 5.36 -21.57 13.60
CA GLU A 521 5.88 -22.21 14.80
C GLU A 521 7.32 -22.69 14.56
N LEU A 522 8.20 -22.47 15.52
CA LEU A 522 9.57 -22.99 15.48
C LEU A 522 9.77 -24.00 16.62
N PRO A 523 9.56 -25.31 16.37
CA PRO A 523 9.82 -26.37 17.35
C PRO A 523 11.31 -26.53 17.67
N GLN A 524 11.60 -27.43 18.61
CA GLN A 524 13.00 -27.73 19.04
C GLN A 524 13.88 -28.34 17.94
N ASP A 525 13.28 -28.91 16.88
CA ASP A 525 14.03 -29.43 15.73
C ASP A 525 14.59 -28.31 14.81
N GLY A 526 14.27 -27.06 15.09
CA GLY A 526 14.78 -25.91 14.36
C GLY A 526 14.19 -25.72 12.96
N VAL A 527 13.21 -26.54 12.56
CA VAL A 527 12.54 -26.42 11.26
C VAL A 527 11.24 -25.64 11.42
N LEU A 528 11.14 -24.47 10.77
CA LEU A 528 9.94 -23.65 10.81
C LEU A 528 8.72 -24.45 10.30
N ARG A 529 7.64 -24.40 11.05
CA ARG A 529 6.32 -24.87 10.62
C ARG A 529 5.55 -23.70 10.02
N ILE A 530 4.94 -23.93 8.89
CA ILE A 530 4.11 -22.98 8.14
C ILE A 530 2.78 -23.68 7.85
N LYS A 531 1.76 -23.34 8.64
CA LYS A 531 0.45 -23.99 8.57
C LYS A 531 -0.60 -23.01 8.08
N PRO A 532 -1.62 -23.42 7.33
CA PRO A 532 -2.77 -22.56 7.08
C PRO A 532 -3.52 -22.34 8.40
N LEU A 533 -4.06 -21.14 8.59
CA LEU A 533 -4.82 -20.78 9.79
C LEU A 533 -5.90 -21.82 10.11
N THR A 534 -5.93 -22.30 11.33
CA THR A 534 -6.86 -23.35 11.77
C THR A 534 -8.32 -22.94 11.60
N GLU A 535 -8.67 -21.68 11.79
CA GLU A 535 -10.02 -21.12 11.68
C GLU A 535 -10.60 -21.21 10.26
N LEU A 536 -9.79 -21.40 9.22
CA LEU A 536 -10.25 -21.62 7.84
C LEU A 536 -11.19 -22.84 7.72
N GLN A 537 -11.07 -23.81 8.64
CA GLN A 537 -11.97 -24.98 8.69
C GLN A 537 -13.45 -24.59 8.89
N LYS A 538 -13.75 -23.41 9.44
CA LYS A 538 -15.13 -22.90 9.57
C LYS A 538 -15.82 -22.64 8.23
N LEU A 539 -15.04 -22.49 7.18
CA LEU A 539 -15.54 -22.26 5.81
C LEU A 539 -15.90 -23.55 5.10
N ARG A 540 -15.48 -24.72 5.59
CA ARG A 540 -15.67 -26.02 4.97
C ARG A 540 -17.15 -26.44 4.95
N TYR A 541 -17.60 -27.02 3.84
CA TYR A 541 -18.90 -27.69 3.70
C TYR A 541 -18.84 -28.72 2.54
N ASP A 542 -19.85 -29.55 2.39
CA ASP A 542 -19.95 -30.60 1.35
C ASP A 542 -18.70 -31.50 1.31
N GLU A 543 -18.34 -32.10 2.45
CA GLU A 543 -17.18 -32.96 2.56
C GLU A 543 -17.28 -34.20 1.66
N ILE A 544 -16.20 -34.47 0.93
CA ILE A 544 -16.00 -35.71 0.15
C ILE A 544 -14.77 -36.40 0.73
N VAL A 545 -14.91 -37.70 1.05
CA VAL A 545 -13.81 -38.53 1.55
C VAL A 545 -13.63 -39.71 0.62
N LEU A 546 -12.40 -39.89 0.10
CA LEU A 546 -11.97 -41.03 -0.66
C LEU A 546 -10.76 -41.65 0.07
N SER A 547 -10.68 -43.00 0.06
CA SER A 547 -9.60 -43.69 0.79
C SER A 547 -9.05 -44.85 -0.03
N ASN A 548 -7.76 -45.16 0.20
CA ASN A 548 -7.09 -46.29 -0.40
C ASN A 548 -7.15 -46.32 -1.95
N ILE A 549 -6.82 -45.18 -2.55
CA ILE A 549 -6.77 -45.05 -4.00
C ILE A 549 -5.41 -45.53 -4.50
N SER A 550 -5.43 -46.41 -5.51
CA SER A 550 -4.23 -46.86 -6.25
C SER A 550 -4.18 -46.08 -7.57
N VAL A 551 -3.10 -45.37 -7.79
CA VAL A 551 -2.82 -44.63 -9.04
C VAL A 551 -1.64 -45.30 -9.74
N LYS A 552 -1.79 -45.56 -11.05
CA LYS A 552 -0.75 -46.22 -11.86
C LYS A 552 -0.13 -45.27 -12.86
N PRO A 553 1.13 -45.47 -13.25
CA PRO A 553 1.83 -44.55 -14.16
C PRO A 553 1.15 -44.31 -15.49
N GLU A 554 0.33 -45.27 -15.97
CA GLU A 554 -0.33 -45.18 -17.28
C GLU A 554 -1.61 -44.36 -17.24
N ASN A 555 -2.19 -44.09 -16.07
CA ASN A 555 -3.51 -43.47 -15.96
C ASN A 555 -3.61 -42.57 -14.74
N ASP A 556 -3.77 -41.30 -14.98
CA ASP A 556 -4.07 -40.33 -13.94
C ASP A 556 -5.45 -40.66 -13.31
N PHE A 557 -5.56 -40.47 -11.99
CA PHE A 557 -6.81 -40.71 -11.28
C PHE A 557 -7.57 -39.39 -11.14
N GLU A 558 -8.68 -39.27 -11.86
CA GLU A 558 -9.54 -38.10 -11.77
C GLU A 558 -10.37 -38.13 -10.49
N LEU A 559 -10.35 -37.04 -9.73
CA LEU A 559 -11.17 -36.83 -8.54
C LEU A 559 -12.59 -36.40 -8.95
N LYS A 560 -13.37 -37.39 -9.44
CA LYS A 560 -14.79 -37.18 -9.83
C LYS A 560 -15.56 -36.65 -8.62
N ASN A 561 -16.44 -35.71 -8.85
CA ASN A 561 -17.25 -35.01 -7.82
C ASN A 561 -16.53 -33.97 -6.94
N VAL A 562 -15.23 -33.83 -7.08
CA VAL A 562 -14.52 -32.68 -6.50
C VAL A 562 -14.48 -31.59 -7.56
N SER A 563 -15.37 -30.61 -7.43
CA SER A 563 -15.49 -29.53 -8.41
C SER A 563 -15.84 -28.23 -7.70
N GLY A 564 -15.52 -27.13 -8.34
CA GLY A 564 -15.76 -25.79 -7.85
C GLY A 564 -14.51 -24.93 -7.95
N ASP A 565 -14.71 -23.64 -7.91
CA ASP A 565 -13.66 -22.62 -7.97
C ASP A 565 -13.29 -22.05 -6.59
N ALA A 566 -13.84 -22.64 -5.52
CA ALA A 566 -13.56 -22.35 -4.13
C ALA A 566 -13.53 -23.66 -3.32
N VAL A 567 -12.36 -24.30 -3.25
CA VAL A 567 -12.22 -25.63 -2.64
C VAL A 567 -10.96 -25.74 -1.77
N GLU A 568 -11.03 -26.60 -0.76
CA GLU A 568 -9.87 -27.07 0.01
C GLU A 568 -9.72 -28.58 -0.20
N LEU A 569 -8.48 -29.02 -0.41
CA LEU A 569 -8.09 -30.44 -0.50
C LEU A 569 -7.08 -30.73 0.62
N GLU A 570 -7.25 -31.88 1.28
CA GLU A 570 -6.25 -32.47 2.16
C GLU A 570 -5.99 -33.90 1.65
N ILE A 571 -4.77 -34.14 1.16
CA ILE A 571 -4.41 -35.39 0.51
C ILE A 571 -3.20 -35.99 1.20
N THR A 572 -3.33 -37.25 1.64
CA THR A 572 -2.23 -37.98 2.27
C THR A 572 -1.78 -39.13 1.37
N PHE A 573 -0.55 -39.03 0.91
CA PHE A 573 0.16 -40.08 0.18
C PHE A 573 0.98 -40.94 1.12
N SER A 574 0.87 -42.25 1.00
CA SER A 574 1.55 -43.17 1.92
C SER A 574 2.86 -43.69 1.38
N ASP A 575 3.84 -43.81 2.24
CA ASP A 575 5.06 -44.56 1.97
C ASP A 575 4.73 -46.05 1.62
N PRO A 576 5.38 -46.66 0.61
CA PRO A 576 6.45 -46.13 -0.23
C PRO A 576 5.92 -45.16 -1.31
N LEU A 577 6.64 -44.05 -1.45
CA LEU A 577 6.31 -42.99 -2.42
C LEU A 577 7.14 -43.14 -3.70
N PRO A 578 6.57 -42.82 -4.89
CA PRO A 578 7.27 -42.81 -6.18
C PRO A 578 8.40 -41.77 -6.26
N GLU A 579 9.26 -41.90 -7.29
CA GLU A 579 10.29 -40.89 -7.60
C GLU A 579 9.66 -39.57 -8.05
N GLU A 580 8.51 -39.64 -8.79
CA GLU A 580 7.75 -38.45 -9.20
C GLU A 580 6.24 -38.73 -9.19
N PHE A 581 5.51 -37.92 -8.46
CA PHE A 581 4.03 -37.97 -8.39
C PHE A 581 3.47 -36.59 -8.02
N GLY A 582 2.13 -36.45 -8.15
CA GLY A 582 1.54 -35.17 -7.80
C GLY A 582 0.06 -35.04 -8.16
N ILE A 583 -0.34 -33.78 -8.32
CA ILE A 583 -1.72 -33.37 -8.56
C ILE A 583 -1.75 -32.32 -9.67
N ASN A 584 -2.66 -32.50 -10.62
CA ASN A 584 -2.99 -31.49 -11.63
C ASN A 584 -4.27 -30.76 -11.22
N LEU A 585 -4.25 -29.43 -11.34
CA LEU A 585 -5.33 -28.52 -10.97
C LEU A 585 -5.60 -27.54 -12.12
N LEU A 586 -6.80 -26.98 -12.16
CA LEU A 586 -7.17 -25.88 -13.07
C LEU A 586 -6.92 -26.17 -14.57
N GLY A 587 -6.85 -27.44 -14.96
CA GLY A 587 -6.76 -27.82 -16.36
C GLY A 587 -8.07 -27.53 -17.12
N ASP A 588 -7.98 -27.38 -18.46
CA ASP A 588 -9.14 -27.36 -19.32
C ASP A 588 -9.75 -28.77 -19.48
N ASP A 589 -10.79 -28.92 -20.31
CA ASP A 589 -11.47 -30.20 -20.54
C ASP A 589 -10.53 -31.26 -21.12
N SER A 590 -9.41 -30.90 -21.73
CA SER A 590 -8.36 -31.80 -22.21
C SER A 590 -7.30 -32.11 -21.14
N GLY A 591 -7.32 -31.39 -19.99
CA GLY A 591 -6.30 -31.43 -18.94
C GLY A 591 -5.10 -30.52 -19.23
N ASP A 592 -5.12 -29.80 -20.34
CA ASP A 592 -4.07 -28.88 -20.71
C ASP A 592 -4.20 -27.53 -19.99
N ASN A 593 -3.14 -26.72 -20.04
CA ASN A 593 -3.09 -25.36 -19.48
C ASN A 593 -3.40 -25.22 -17.98
N GLY A 594 -3.37 -26.32 -17.24
CA GLY A 594 -3.47 -26.32 -15.78
C GLY A 594 -2.14 -26.10 -15.09
N ILE A 595 -2.14 -26.24 -13.78
CA ILE A 595 -0.92 -26.27 -12.96
C ILE A 595 -0.73 -27.66 -12.35
N SER A 596 0.53 -28.05 -12.18
CA SER A 596 0.87 -29.28 -11.49
C SER A 596 1.54 -28.95 -10.14
N ILE A 597 1.15 -29.70 -9.11
CA ILE A 597 1.88 -29.80 -7.85
C ILE A 597 2.65 -31.10 -7.90
N VAL A 598 3.99 -31.04 -7.83
CA VAL A 598 4.85 -32.21 -8.06
C VAL A 598 5.75 -32.45 -6.83
N ALA A 599 5.74 -33.67 -6.34
CA ALA A 599 6.61 -34.16 -5.28
C ALA A 599 7.28 -35.47 -5.71
N GLY A 600 8.25 -35.94 -4.93
CA GLY A 600 8.90 -37.21 -5.17
C GLY A 600 10.03 -37.50 -4.21
N THR A 601 10.43 -38.79 -4.10
CA THR A 601 11.49 -39.23 -3.19
C THR A 601 12.88 -38.77 -3.63
N GLU A 602 13.11 -38.60 -4.91
CA GLU A 602 14.38 -38.10 -5.48
C GLU A 602 14.42 -36.58 -5.61
N ARG A 603 13.24 -35.92 -5.44
CA ARG A 603 13.16 -34.45 -5.50
C ARG A 603 13.52 -33.84 -4.13
N LYS A 604 14.26 -32.73 -4.18
CA LYS A 604 14.53 -31.88 -3.00
C LYS A 604 13.70 -30.60 -3.03
N THR A 605 12.65 -30.59 -3.83
CA THR A 605 11.75 -29.45 -4.01
C THR A 605 10.30 -29.94 -4.12
N LEU A 606 9.37 -29.06 -3.72
CA LEU A 606 7.96 -29.17 -4.07
C LEU A 606 7.72 -28.27 -5.29
N GLY A 607 7.39 -28.88 -6.43
CA GLY A 607 6.98 -28.10 -7.61
C GLY A 607 5.55 -27.59 -7.44
N VAL A 608 5.31 -26.30 -7.65
CA VAL A 608 3.97 -25.71 -7.74
C VAL A 608 3.96 -24.75 -8.92
N ALA A 609 3.40 -25.19 -10.05
CA ALA A 609 3.50 -24.46 -11.31
C ALA A 609 4.97 -24.16 -11.68
N ASP A 610 5.38 -22.89 -11.68
CA ASP A 610 6.74 -22.45 -12.01
C ASP A 610 7.62 -22.16 -10.76
N ILE A 611 7.14 -22.49 -9.55
CA ILE A 611 7.87 -22.33 -8.30
C ILE A 611 8.31 -23.68 -7.75
N GLU A 612 9.54 -23.73 -7.23
CA GLU A 612 10.15 -24.94 -6.67
C GLU A 612 10.80 -24.69 -5.29
N PRO A 613 9.99 -24.48 -4.22
CA PRO A 613 10.53 -24.35 -2.87
C PRO A 613 11.25 -25.61 -2.41
N PRO A 614 12.34 -25.48 -1.62
CA PRO A 614 13.03 -26.61 -1.02
C PRO A 614 12.07 -27.43 -0.15
N PHE A 615 11.98 -28.71 -0.44
CA PHE A 615 11.19 -29.66 0.33
C PHE A 615 11.73 -31.08 0.11
N GLU A 616 12.08 -31.75 1.18
CA GLU A 616 12.62 -33.10 1.15
C GLU A 616 11.78 -34.00 2.05
N LEU A 617 11.34 -35.12 1.51
CA LEU A 617 10.68 -36.18 2.25
C LEU A 617 11.72 -36.99 3.04
N LYS A 618 11.42 -37.29 4.28
CA LYS A 618 12.24 -38.19 5.10
C LYS A 618 11.89 -39.63 4.76
N GLU A 619 12.84 -40.52 4.96
CA GLU A 619 12.61 -41.97 4.79
C GLU A 619 11.45 -42.47 5.67
N GLY A 620 10.47 -43.12 5.06
CA GLY A 620 9.26 -43.62 5.72
C GLY A 620 8.24 -42.54 6.09
N GLU A 621 8.39 -41.33 5.57
CA GLU A 621 7.44 -40.22 5.81
C GLU A 621 6.33 -40.20 4.77
N ASP A 622 5.08 -40.14 5.23
CA ASP A 622 3.94 -39.81 4.39
C ASP A 622 4.01 -38.35 3.93
N LEU A 623 3.50 -38.06 2.74
CA LEU A 623 3.28 -36.70 2.30
C LEU A 623 1.83 -36.28 2.51
N THR A 624 1.58 -35.24 3.27
CA THR A 624 0.27 -34.59 3.36
C THR A 624 0.33 -33.22 2.69
N LEU A 625 -0.49 -33.04 1.68
CA LEU A 625 -0.70 -31.74 1.02
C LEU A 625 -2.04 -31.17 1.45
N ARG A 626 -2.05 -29.92 1.89
CA ARG A 626 -3.26 -29.10 1.98
C ARG A 626 -3.22 -28.06 0.87
N ILE A 627 -4.26 -28.01 0.05
CA ILE A 627 -4.32 -27.20 -1.16
C ILE A 627 -5.60 -26.39 -1.11
N PHE A 628 -5.48 -25.09 -1.25
CA PHE A 628 -6.58 -24.14 -1.33
C PHE A 628 -6.64 -23.56 -2.73
N VAL A 629 -7.80 -23.69 -3.37
CA VAL A 629 -8.09 -23.10 -4.69
C VAL A 629 -9.19 -22.08 -4.51
N ASP A 630 -8.91 -20.84 -4.87
CA ASP A 630 -9.88 -19.75 -4.85
C ASP A 630 -9.81 -19.01 -6.19
N LYS A 631 -10.72 -19.36 -7.10
CA LYS A 631 -10.70 -18.91 -8.49
C LYS A 631 -9.39 -19.34 -9.19
N ASN A 632 -8.53 -18.40 -9.50
CA ASN A 632 -7.22 -18.64 -10.10
C ASN A 632 -6.05 -18.64 -9.10
N LEU A 633 -6.33 -18.43 -7.83
CA LEU A 633 -5.32 -18.42 -6.78
C LEU A 633 -5.22 -19.79 -6.12
N VAL A 634 -3.99 -20.29 -5.99
CA VAL A 634 -3.70 -21.58 -5.35
C VAL A 634 -2.66 -21.40 -4.25
N GLU A 635 -2.99 -21.82 -3.02
CA GLU A 635 -2.02 -21.95 -1.94
C GLU A 635 -1.86 -23.40 -1.53
N VAL A 636 -0.61 -23.86 -1.39
CA VAL A 636 -0.23 -25.24 -1.09
C VAL A 636 0.61 -25.28 0.17
N PHE A 637 0.31 -26.25 1.04
CA PHE A 637 1.07 -26.51 2.26
C PHE A 637 1.48 -28.00 2.29
N ALA A 638 2.75 -28.27 2.47
CA ALA A 638 3.31 -29.63 2.48
C ALA A 638 3.91 -29.98 3.86
N ASN A 639 3.34 -30.99 4.53
CA ASN A 639 3.74 -31.48 5.86
C ASN A 639 3.95 -30.36 6.89
N ASP A 640 3.24 -29.25 6.79
CA ASP A 640 3.41 -28.03 7.58
C ASP A 640 4.84 -27.45 7.58
N ARG A 641 5.71 -27.87 6.67
CA ARG A 641 7.12 -27.45 6.59
C ARG A 641 7.41 -26.53 5.40
N GLN A 642 6.56 -26.54 4.40
CA GLN A 642 6.71 -25.69 3.24
C GLN A 642 5.35 -25.19 2.76
N ALA A 643 5.33 -23.98 2.25
CA ALA A 643 4.14 -23.40 1.63
C ALA A 643 4.51 -22.66 0.34
N ALA A 644 3.57 -22.65 -0.60
CA ALA A 644 3.70 -21.94 -1.87
C ALA A 644 2.36 -21.30 -2.26
N ALA A 645 2.41 -20.13 -2.88
CA ALA A 645 1.27 -19.44 -3.47
C ALA A 645 1.54 -19.17 -4.95
N HIS A 646 0.56 -19.44 -5.80
CA HIS A 646 0.62 -19.21 -7.23
C HIS A 646 -0.68 -18.59 -7.72
N ILE A 647 -0.59 -17.60 -8.60
CA ILE A 647 -1.72 -17.00 -9.31
C ILE A 647 -1.66 -17.48 -10.75
N HIS A 648 -2.67 -18.21 -11.17
CA HIS A 648 -2.78 -18.74 -12.54
C HIS A 648 -3.30 -17.65 -13.49
N ASP A 649 -2.77 -17.62 -14.71
CA ASP A 649 -3.09 -16.56 -15.68
C ASP A 649 -4.55 -16.58 -16.19
N HIS A 650 -5.26 -17.68 -15.97
CA HIS A 650 -6.64 -17.85 -16.45
C HIS A 650 -7.58 -18.31 -15.35
N ILE A 651 -8.70 -17.59 -15.20
CA ILE A 651 -9.83 -18.04 -14.38
C ILE A 651 -10.60 -19.08 -15.17
N ARG A 652 -10.80 -20.25 -14.56
CA ARG A 652 -11.51 -21.36 -15.20
C ARG A 652 -12.68 -21.83 -14.36
N SER A 653 -13.79 -22.10 -15.07
CA SER A 653 -15.04 -22.53 -14.46
C SER A 653 -15.03 -24.00 -14.01
N TYR A 654 -14.05 -24.80 -14.41
CA TYR A 654 -14.01 -26.26 -14.17
C TYR A 654 -12.60 -26.67 -13.76
N PRO A 655 -12.28 -26.72 -12.47
CA PRO A 655 -11.05 -27.33 -12.03
C PRO A 655 -11.16 -28.85 -12.14
N ASN A 656 -10.70 -29.45 -13.23
CA ASN A 656 -10.44 -30.87 -13.25
C ASN A 656 -9.24 -31.13 -12.35
N ILE A 657 -9.44 -31.98 -11.36
CA ILE A 657 -8.40 -32.35 -10.41
C ILE A 657 -8.05 -33.81 -10.68
N SER A 658 -6.79 -34.08 -10.94
CA SER A 658 -6.30 -35.44 -11.09
C SER A 658 -5.02 -35.69 -10.31
N ILE A 659 -4.86 -36.92 -9.83
CA ILE A 659 -3.64 -37.39 -9.17
C ILE A 659 -2.88 -38.27 -10.16
N PHE A 660 -1.57 -38.04 -10.26
CA PHE A 660 -0.70 -38.75 -11.16
C PHE A 660 0.53 -39.34 -10.46
N THR A 661 1.14 -40.33 -11.08
CA THR A 661 2.47 -40.86 -10.80
C THR A 661 3.18 -41.17 -12.11
N ARG A 662 4.52 -41.21 -12.14
CA ARG A 662 5.28 -41.39 -13.39
C ARG A 662 6.12 -42.66 -13.47
N ASP A 663 6.49 -43.24 -12.36
CA ASP A 663 7.43 -44.38 -12.30
C ASP A 663 6.85 -45.63 -11.66
N SER A 664 6.14 -45.54 -10.57
CA SER A 664 5.61 -46.68 -9.81
C SER A 664 4.21 -46.43 -9.30
N GLU A 665 3.54 -47.47 -8.82
CA GLU A 665 2.22 -47.35 -8.22
C GLU A 665 2.23 -46.46 -7.01
N LEU A 666 1.35 -45.46 -6.95
CA LEU A 666 1.13 -44.54 -5.86
C LEU A 666 -0.10 -44.94 -5.05
N VAL A 667 0.07 -45.09 -3.74
CA VAL A 667 -1.05 -45.29 -2.82
C VAL A 667 -1.43 -43.97 -2.17
N VAL A 668 -2.65 -43.49 -2.45
CA VAL A 668 -3.23 -42.35 -1.76
C VAL A 668 -4.07 -42.90 -0.59
N ARG A 669 -3.61 -42.67 0.63
CA ARG A 669 -4.29 -43.15 1.83
C ARG A 669 -5.66 -42.53 1.97
N GLU A 670 -5.70 -41.20 1.86
CA GLU A 670 -6.94 -40.42 2.03
C GLU A 670 -6.91 -39.14 1.19
N VAL A 671 -8.05 -38.83 0.63
CA VAL A 671 -8.38 -37.51 0.05
C VAL A 671 -9.61 -37.01 0.78
N LYS A 672 -9.48 -35.85 1.41
CA LYS A 672 -10.61 -35.06 1.87
C LYS A 672 -10.72 -33.82 1.02
N ALA A 673 -11.91 -33.52 0.58
CA ALA A 673 -12.20 -32.32 -0.20
C ALA A 673 -13.41 -31.60 0.38
N TRP A 674 -13.35 -30.30 0.43
CA TRP A 674 -14.46 -29.45 0.89
C TRP A 674 -14.66 -28.31 -0.08
N LYS A 675 -15.90 -27.91 -0.27
CA LYS A 675 -16.21 -26.60 -0.80
C LYS A 675 -15.99 -25.56 0.30
N MET A 676 -15.56 -24.36 -0.10
CA MET A 676 -15.29 -23.27 0.81
C MET A 676 -16.34 -22.18 0.69
N LYS A 677 -16.90 -21.75 1.85
CA LYS A 677 -17.85 -20.63 1.92
C LYS A 677 -17.13 -19.32 1.66
N SER A 678 -17.85 -18.39 1.05
CA SER A 678 -17.38 -17.02 0.93
C SER A 678 -17.26 -16.33 2.30
N ILE A 679 -16.22 -15.56 2.48
CA ILE A 679 -16.04 -14.65 3.64
C ILE A 679 -16.82 -13.35 3.46
N TRP A 680 -17.30 -13.09 2.29
CA TRP A 680 -18.06 -11.91 1.94
C TRP A 680 -19.56 -12.15 2.28
N LYS A 681 -20.14 -11.26 3.07
CA LYS A 681 -21.55 -11.37 3.50
C LYS A 681 -22.27 -10.05 3.32
#